data_0a9c339683ad1493b502c404e5d31608
#
_entry.id   0a9c339683ad1493b502c404e5d31608
#
_cell.length_a   1.000
_cell.length_b   1.000
_cell.length_c   1.000
_cell.angle_alpha   90.00
_cell.angle_beta   90.00
_cell.angle_gamma   90.00
#
_symmetry.space_group_name_H-M   'P 1'
#
loop_
_entity.id
_entity.type
_entity.pdbx_description
1 polymer ?
#
loop_
_entity_poly.entity_id
_entity_poly.type
_entity_poly.pdbx_seq_one_letter_code
_entity_poly.pdbx_strand_id
1 'polypeptide(L)'
;MLEGKVINNATGTATDPTDPDEPKTPVTPGEKEDPIETPNPSLAVVKTSDKTGVVKLGETITYTITVTNNGNVTINDIEVTDELTGNTGDNAFTIDRLAVGETKQFTATYTVTEDDILEGTIVNRATAIGKDPRNEEVTGDGEVRVDTEEKDSHLTVSKETTSEPENGEKYALGETINYLITVTNDGNLTLTNVKVTDELTGDEWTIDELAPGEEETFDASYTVKESDLGKTVVNVATATGTTPDPDIEKPDVTPGETEDPVEEEKPALAIDKKVVDPKEEYQIGEVVTYEITVTNIGNVTQKNILVEDQMKAAGQARITNIDEANGISNGKQATLDKLVPGAKATITVEYTIVYDDRGNTITNAAVADGEGENPVTPDVPVVIEKVYNINVVHEFAPNNEGDVALLPEDYTIENLKPNTEKSITAEAVKGYVAYPSVQNVTVVDKDITVTFQYYKDVIGTDPTDPEKPDGVSDEFQVVVRFAAVNGTVSTDRAVVTLVDKNGKPAKDGVGHLTKNQIAAATANTGYDQSSLSWTPGEPTITYDITGEMTFTATFTATPAPAPAPTEPTTPPARPTRPTTRTTVPTGNATVENVVTPSEEKVEEKAAEIKEVLKSDDDKVPVANQKLDDLYSGDAKKDNPVI
;
A
#
# COMPACT_ATOMS: atom_id res chain seq x y z
N MET A 1 -90.77 22.09 68.52
CA MET A 1 -91.53 22.05 67.26
C MET A 1 -91.16 20.86 66.39
N LEU A 2 -90.74 19.75 67.01
CA LEU A 2 -90.32 18.54 66.26
C LEU A 2 -91.38 17.43 66.33
N GLU A 3 -92.53 17.69 66.95
CA GLU A 3 -93.60 16.68 67.21
C GLU A 3 -94.80 16.77 66.28
N GLY A 4 -94.79 17.53 65.21
CA GLY A 4 -95.82 17.59 64.18
C GLY A 4 -97.07 18.39 64.63
N LYS A 5 -97.04 19.07 65.76
CA LYS A 5 -98.13 19.97 66.26
C LYS A 5 -97.63 21.01 67.26
N VAL A 6 -98.22 22.13 67.26
CA VAL A 6 -98.08 23.14 68.32
C VAL A 6 -99.30 23.00 69.26
N ILE A 7 -99.05 22.75 70.54
CA ILE A 7 -100.09 22.70 71.58
C ILE A 7 -100.08 24.03 72.33
N ASN A 8 -101.20 24.76 72.24
CA ASN A 8 -101.39 25.99 72.98
C ASN A 8 -102.38 25.78 74.09
N ASN A 9 -101.94 25.84 75.33
CA ASN A 9 -102.77 25.68 76.54
C ASN A 9 -103.03 27.04 77.17
N ALA A 10 -104.35 27.37 77.34
CA ALA A 10 -104.78 28.54 78.10
C ALA A 10 -105.45 28.10 79.41
N THR A 11 -104.93 28.56 80.49
CA THR A 11 -105.49 28.32 81.82
C THR A 11 -105.97 29.63 82.41
N GLY A 12 -107.08 29.55 83.20
CA GLY A 12 -107.55 30.71 83.91
C GLY A 12 -107.99 30.31 85.31
N THR A 13 -108.16 31.25 86.18
CA THR A 13 -108.83 31.09 87.52
C THR A 13 -109.86 32.14 87.65
N ALA A 14 -111.05 31.80 88.24
CA ALA A 14 -112.04 32.71 88.51
C ALA A 14 -112.36 32.73 90.06
N THR A 15 -112.66 33.84 90.55
CA THR A 15 -113.03 34.00 91.92
C THR A 15 -114.60 34.30 91.94
N ASP A 16 -115.31 33.64 92.81
CA ASP A 16 -116.74 33.98 93.01
C ASP A 16 -116.87 35.39 93.59
N PRO A 17 -117.49 36.30 92.91
CA PRO A 17 -117.66 37.70 93.42
C PRO A 17 -118.46 37.83 94.59
N THR A 18 -119.29 36.79 95.01
CA THR A 18 -120.17 36.80 96.17
C THR A 18 -119.56 36.15 97.42
N ASP A 19 -118.43 35.39 97.28
CA ASP A 19 -117.70 34.87 98.40
C ASP A 19 -116.17 34.90 98.08
N PRO A 20 -115.46 35.92 98.53
CA PRO A 20 -114.01 36.12 98.19
C PRO A 20 -113.09 35.18 98.90
N ASP A 21 -113.60 34.43 99.89
CA ASP A 21 -112.77 33.51 100.69
C ASP A 21 -112.78 32.01 100.20
N GLU A 22 -113.65 31.75 99.19
CA GLU A 22 -113.65 30.39 98.62
C GLU A 22 -112.45 30.09 97.72
N PRO A 23 -112.02 28.88 97.77
CA PRO A 23 -110.87 28.45 96.88
C PRO A 23 -111.29 28.71 95.45
N LYS A 24 -110.35 29.30 94.75
CA LYS A 24 -110.45 29.58 93.30
C LYS A 24 -110.84 28.33 92.51
N THR A 25 -111.87 28.44 91.73
CA THR A 25 -112.37 27.35 90.92
C THR A 25 -111.45 27.21 89.70
N PRO A 26 -110.79 26.07 89.56
CA PRO A 26 -110.02 25.84 88.38
C PRO A 26 -110.95 25.71 87.17
N VAL A 27 -110.61 26.44 86.13
CA VAL A 27 -111.28 26.27 84.84
C VAL A 27 -110.54 25.16 84.03
N THR A 28 -111.28 24.40 83.34
CA THR A 28 -110.71 23.39 82.43
C THR A 28 -109.87 24.12 81.45
N PRO A 29 -108.57 23.72 81.36
CA PRO A 29 -107.75 24.35 80.42
C PRO A 29 -108.22 24.15 78.96
N GLY A 30 -108.29 25.28 78.27
CA GLY A 30 -108.54 25.20 76.84
C GLY A 30 -107.27 24.82 76.12
N GLU A 31 -107.25 23.70 75.40
CA GLU A 31 -106.19 23.26 74.63
C GLU A 31 -106.57 23.33 73.15
N LYS A 32 -105.64 23.88 72.33
CA LYS A 32 -105.78 23.88 70.90
C LYS A 32 -104.54 23.27 70.31
N GLU A 33 -104.68 22.26 69.49
CA GLU A 33 -103.64 21.64 68.70
C GLU A 33 -103.70 22.19 67.25
N ASP A 34 -102.62 22.78 66.81
CA ASP A 34 -102.46 23.21 65.43
C ASP A 34 -101.46 22.30 64.77
N PRO A 35 -101.86 21.53 63.76
CA PRO A 35 -100.94 20.67 63.05
C PRO A 35 -99.89 21.51 62.34
N ILE A 36 -98.62 21.11 62.45
CA ILE A 36 -97.53 21.64 61.67
C ILE A 36 -97.09 20.57 60.71
N GLU A 37 -96.48 20.98 59.59
CA GLU A 37 -95.90 20.05 58.61
C GLU A 37 -94.88 19.16 59.31
N THR A 38 -94.89 17.88 58.95
CA THR A 38 -93.87 16.95 59.41
C THR A 38 -92.51 17.40 58.87
N PRO A 39 -91.46 17.29 59.68
CA PRO A 39 -90.13 17.59 59.23
C PRO A 39 -89.75 16.71 58.02
N ASN A 40 -89.37 17.37 56.96
CA ASN A 40 -88.90 16.78 55.71
C ASN A 40 -87.57 17.46 55.37
N PRO A 41 -86.50 17.04 56.05
CA PRO A 41 -85.14 17.54 55.74
C PRO A 41 -84.74 17.12 54.35
N SER A 42 -84.12 18.01 53.55
CA SER A 42 -83.65 17.71 52.21
C SER A 42 -82.59 18.73 51.78
N LEU A 43 -81.52 18.23 51.23
CA LEU A 43 -80.47 19.00 50.57
C LEU A 43 -80.49 18.69 49.06
N ALA A 44 -80.52 19.72 48.24
CA ALA A 44 -80.30 19.62 46.82
C ALA A 44 -78.87 20.15 46.50
N VAL A 45 -78.08 19.35 45.80
CA VAL A 45 -76.79 19.75 45.30
C VAL A 45 -76.87 19.83 43.79
N VAL A 46 -76.53 20.98 43.23
CA VAL A 46 -76.43 21.20 41.81
C VAL A 46 -74.97 21.53 41.53
N LYS A 47 -74.29 20.70 40.66
CA LYS A 47 -72.96 20.92 40.25
C LYS A 47 -72.91 21.26 38.75
N THR A 48 -72.20 22.31 38.39
CA THR A 48 -72.03 22.78 37.00
C THR A 48 -70.57 23.02 36.68
N SER A 49 -70.20 22.91 35.41
CA SER A 49 -68.89 23.25 34.87
C SER A 49 -68.98 24.57 34.13
N ASP A 50 -67.84 25.30 34.05
CA ASP A 50 -67.68 26.47 33.18
C ASP A 50 -67.47 26.08 31.71
N LYS A 51 -67.28 24.81 31.43
CA LYS A 51 -67.06 24.28 30.09
C LYS A 51 -68.34 23.89 29.38
N THR A 52 -68.41 24.19 28.09
CA THR A 52 -69.57 23.91 27.25
C THR A 52 -69.27 22.97 26.08
N GLY A 53 -68.07 22.55 25.94
CA GLY A 53 -67.56 21.62 24.88
C GLY A 53 -66.55 20.65 25.45
N VAL A 54 -65.86 19.92 24.55
CA VAL A 54 -64.79 19.04 24.92
C VAL A 54 -63.62 19.83 25.53
N VAL A 55 -62.97 19.27 26.52
CA VAL A 55 -61.79 19.86 27.17
C VAL A 55 -60.51 19.14 26.74
N LYS A 56 -59.40 19.85 26.76
CA LYS A 56 -58.07 19.36 26.35
C LYS A 56 -57.24 18.99 27.55
N LEU A 57 -56.21 18.12 27.28
CA LEU A 57 -55.16 17.81 28.25
C LEU A 57 -54.57 19.10 28.86
N GLY A 58 -54.45 19.15 30.19
CA GLY A 58 -53.90 20.30 30.93
C GLY A 58 -54.85 21.49 31.06
N GLU A 59 -56.01 21.42 30.44
CA GLU A 59 -57.02 22.50 30.57
C GLU A 59 -57.65 22.52 31.98
N THR A 60 -57.90 23.71 32.53
CA THR A 60 -58.52 23.84 33.86
C THR A 60 -60.02 23.99 33.71
N ILE A 61 -60.75 23.16 34.43
CA ILE A 61 -62.19 23.20 34.58
C ILE A 61 -62.51 23.87 35.91
N THR A 62 -63.46 24.86 35.92
CA THR A 62 -64.02 25.46 37.16
C THR A 62 -65.37 24.89 37.40
N TYR A 63 -65.52 24.16 38.49
CA TYR A 63 -66.79 23.64 38.94
C TYR A 63 -67.48 24.63 39.95
N THR A 64 -68.79 24.81 39.82
CA THR A 64 -69.62 25.53 40.79
C THR A 64 -70.53 24.51 41.43
N ILE A 65 -70.43 24.38 42.76
CA ILE A 65 -71.26 23.52 43.60
C ILE A 65 -72.29 24.42 44.34
N THR A 66 -73.55 24.19 44.07
CA THR A 66 -74.64 24.94 44.67
C THR A 66 -75.44 24.01 45.61
N VAL A 67 -75.40 24.28 46.92
CA VAL A 67 -76.14 23.53 47.95
C VAL A 67 -77.32 24.33 48.36
N THR A 68 -78.51 23.75 48.24
CA THR A 68 -79.80 24.39 48.60
C THR A 68 -80.52 23.53 49.61
N ASN A 69 -80.98 24.13 50.73
CA ASN A 69 -81.92 23.48 51.61
C ASN A 69 -83.31 23.59 51.00
N ASN A 70 -83.76 22.58 50.33
CA ASN A 70 -85.09 22.48 49.72
C ASN A 70 -86.08 21.72 50.59
N GLY A 71 -85.72 21.40 51.85
CA GLY A 71 -86.59 20.86 52.88
C GLY A 71 -87.39 21.93 53.61
N ASN A 72 -88.02 21.53 54.70
CA ASN A 72 -88.84 22.41 55.55
C ASN A 72 -88.29 22.62 56.99
N VAL A 73 -87.04 22.16 57.21
CA VAL A 73 -86.30 22.35 58.47
C VAL A 73 -84.88 22.82 58.17
N THR A 74 -84.30 23.56 59.13
CA THR A 74 -82.92 24.03 59.03
C THR A 74 -81.94 22.82 59.09
N ILE A 75 -80.95 22.85 58.26
CA ILE A 75 -79.82 21.85 58.26
C ILE A 75 -78.57 22.54 58.82
N ASN A 76 -77.88 21.86 59.73
CA ASN A 76 -76.66 22.37 60.38
C ASN A 76 -75.46 21.44 60.07
N ASP A 77 -74.29 21.93 60.39
CA ASP A 77 -73.05 21.19 60.30
C ASP A 77 -72.92 20.45 58.95
N ILE A 78 -73.11 21.16 57.82
CA ILE A 78 -73.06 20.58 56.49
C ILE A 78 -71.63 20.56 56.03
N GLU A 79 -71.11 19.36 55.71
CA GLU A 79 -69.89 19.15 55.02
C GLU A 79 -70.19 18.87 53.54
N VAL A 80 -69.48 19.57 52.64
CA VAL A 80 -69.57 19.37 51.18
C VAL A 80 -68.25 18.86 50.63
N THR A 81 -68.30 17.67 50.13
CA THR A 81 -67.08 16.97 49.56
C THR A 81 -67.15 16.91 48.03
N ASP A 82 -65.98 17.03 47.42
CA ASP A 82 -65.73 16.87 46.00
C ASP A 82 -64.37 16.13 45.82
N GLU A 83 -64.44 14.84 45.62
CA GLU A 83 -63.23 13.97 45.57
C GLU A 83 -62.33 14.34 44.42
N LEU A 84 -62.86 14.59 43.22
CA LEU A 84 -62.09 14.90 42.04
C LEU A 84 -61.22 16.15 42.19
N THR A 85 -61.75 17.15 42.91
CA THR A 85 -61.05 18.43 43.14
C THR A 85 -60.22 18.43 44.42
N GLY A 86 -60.21 17.31 45.17
CA GLY A 86 -59.52 17.18 46.45
C GLY A 86 -60.14 17.88 47.63
N ASN A 87 -61.41 18.34 47.51
CA ASN A 87 -62.12 18.97 48.59
C ASN A 87 -62.77 17.90 49.47
N THR A 88 -61.97 17.22 50.29
CA THR A 88 -62.38 16.14 51.20
C THR A 88 -61.67 16.30 52.55
N GLY A 89 -62.28 15.74 53.66
CA GLY A 89 -61.70 15.80 54.99
C GLY A 89 -61.49 17.26 55.47
N ASP A 90 -60.27 17.59 55.85
CA ASP A 90 -59.92 18.95 56.32
C ASP A 90 -60.08 20.04 55.24
N ASN A 91 -60.14 19.66 53.98
CA ASN A 91 -60.34 20.56 52.84
C ASN A 91 -61.76 20.62 52.34
N ALA A 92 -62.73 19.88 52.95
CA ALA A 92 -64.10 19.92 52.57
C ALA A 92 -64.72 21.34 52.84
N PHE A 93 -65.64 21.74 52.01
CA PHE A 93 -66.35 22.98 52.25
C PHE A 93 -67.33 22.76 53.39
N THR A 94 -67.52 23.75 54.31
CA THR A 94 -68.37 23.65 55.44
C THR A 94 -69.44 24.76 55.43
N ILE A 95 -70.65 24.40 55.88
CA ILE A 95 -71.79 25.35 56.14
C ILE A 95 -72.33 25.08 57.54
N ASP A 96 -72.07 25.99 58.49
CA ASP A 96 -72.50 25.81 59.87
C ASP A 96 -74.03 25.69 59.98
N ARG A 97 -74.74 26.43 59.14
CA ARG A 97 -76.19 26.47 59.15
C ARG A 97 -76.74 26.88 57.78
N LEU A 98 -77.75 26.15 57.26
CA LEU A 98 -78.47 26.46 56.04
C LEU A 98 -79.98 26.50 56.35
N ALA A 99 -80.57 27.68 56.32
CA ALA A 99 -82.03 27.87 56.59
C ALA A 99 -82.83 27.28 55.39
N VAL A 100 -84.12 27.06 55.61
CA VAL A 100 -85.07 26.62 54.58
C VAL A 100 -85.05 27.57 53.37
N GLY A 101 -84.81 27.07 52.18
CA GLY A 101 -84.73 27.84 50.94
C GLY A 101 -83.43 28.59 50.76
N GLU A 102 -82.45 28.49 51.70
CA GLU A 102 -81.14 29.13 51.59
C GLU A 102 -80.26 28.33 50.68
N THR A 103 -79.39 29.03 49.92
CA THR A 103 -78.46 28.48 49.00
C THR A 103 -77.05 28.98 49.32
N LYS A 104 -76.02 28.08 49.23
CA LYS A 104 -74.60 28.41 49.29
C LYS A 104 -73.92 27.88 48.07
N GLN A 105 -72.90 28.62 47.56
CA GLN A 105 -72.10 28.24 46.40
C GLN A 105 -70.61 28.14 46.77
N PHE A 106 -69.98 27.16 46.21
CA PHE A 106 -68.56 26.93 46.30
C PHE A 106 -67.99 26.76 44.88
N THR A 107 -66.72 27.10 44.69
CA THR A 107 -66.00 26.85 43.44
C THR A 107 -64.81 25.98 43.74
N ALA A 108 -64.52 25.03 42.84
CA ALA A 108 -63.36 24.15 42.86
C ALA A 108 -62.83 24.04 41.46
N THR A 109 -61.52 23.84 41.32
CA THR A 109 -60.80 23.70 40.01
C THR A 109 -60.23 22.34 39.88
N TYR A 110 -60.18 21.82 38.65
CA TYR A 110 -59.56 20.57 38.27
C TYR A 110 -58.82 20.78 36.99
N THR A 111 -57.58 20.21 36.90
CA THR A 111 -56.81 20.21 35.68
C THR A 111 -56.95 18.85 35.00
N VAL A 112 -57.31 18.84 33.74
CA VAL A 112 -57.53 17.65 32.94
C VAL A 112 -56.18 16.86 32.81
N THR A 113 -56.27 15.61 33.19
CA THR A 113 -55.14 14.68 33.16
C THR A 113 -55.19 13.77 31.92
N GLU A 114 -54.11 13.04 31.66
CA GLU A 114 -54.05 12.03 30.61
C GLU A 114 -55.00 10.85 30.87
N ASP A 115 -55.19 10.48 32.14
CA ASP A 115 -56.17 9.45 32.51
C ASP A 115 -57.58 9.87 32.09
N ASP A 116 -57.94 11.18 32.23
CA ASP A 116 -59.22 11.68 31.77
C ASP A 116 -59.38 11.58 30.24
N ILE A 117 -58.29 11.87 29.49
CA ILE A 117 -58.30 11.70 28.03
C ILE A 117 -58.48 10.21 27.65
N LEU A 118 -57.83 9.30 28.38
CA LEU A 118 -57.97 7.85 28.17
C LEU A 118 -59.40 7.37 28.48
N GLU A 119 -60.09 7.96 29.51
CA GLU A 119 -61.48 7.66 29.87
C GLU A 119 -62.51 8.32 28.93
N GLY A 120 -62.17 9.42 28.29
CA GLY A 120 -62.97 10.14 27.31
C GLY A 120 -64.06 11.06 27.93
N THR A 121 -64.28 10.96 29.22
CA THR A 121 -65.29 11.77 29.94
C THR A 121 -64.96 11.94 31.43
N ILE A 122 -64.92 13.15 31.90
CA ILE A 122 -64.72 13.49 33.32
C ILE A 122 -66.06 13.53 34.03
N VAL A 123 -66.23 12.68 35.05
CA VAL A 123 -67.40 12.63 35.88
C VAL A 123 -67.04 13.20 37.24
N ASN A 124 -67.64 14.39 37.58
CA ASN A 124 -67.38 15.03 38.87
C ASN A 124 -68.63 15.10 39.72
N ARG A 125 -68.60 14.47 40.91
CA ARG A 125 -69.68 14.40 41.89
C ARG A 125 -69.30 15.22 43.11
N ALA A 126 -70.30 15.97 43.63
CA ALA A 126 -70.19 16.59 44.94
C ALA A 126 -71.29 16.04 45.85
N THR A 127 -70.96 15.80 47.11
CA THR A 127 -71.91 15.30 48.12
C THR A 127 -71.96 16.28 49.29
N ALA A 128 -73.17 16.63 49.75
CA ALA A 128 -73.37 17.42 50.93
C ALA A 128 -74.03 16.57 52.01
N ILE A 129 -73.49 16.53 53.23
CA ILE A 129 -74.00 15.80 54.38
C ILE A 129 -74.14 16.76 55.54
N GLY A 130 -75.32 16.90 56.07
CA GLY A 130 -75.59 17.76 57.21
C GLY A 130 -76.53 17.08 58.23
N LYS A 131 -76.92 17.82 59.25
CA LYS A 131 -77.82 17.32 60.34
C LYS A 131 -79.04 18.10 60.44
N ASP A 132 -80.21 17.43 60.54
CA ASP A 132 -81.47 18.04 60.84
C ASP A 132 -81.53 18.40 62.32
N PRO A 133 -82.56 19.11 62.80
CA PRO A 133 -82.75 19.45 64.21
C PRO A 133 -82.88 18.25 65.15
N ARG A 134 -83.08 17.06 64.65
CA ARG A 134 -83.10 15.79 65.44
C ARG A 134 -81.70 15.10 65.43
N ASN A 135 -80.76 15.75 64.83
CA ASN A 135 -79.40 15.23 64.65
C ASN A 135 -79.33 13.98 63.70
N GLU A 136 -80.37 13.88 62.81
CA GLU A 136 -80.40 12.86 61.78
C GLU A 136 -79.66 13.39 60.54
N GLU A 137 -78.91 12.50 59.85
CA GLU A 137 -78.13 12.88 58.65
C GLU A 137 -79.07 13.17 57.47
N VAL A 138 -78.73 14.21 56.75
CA VAL A 138 -79.36 14.63 55.51
C VAL A 138 -78.32 14.73 54.41
N THR A 139 -78.50 13.95 53.37
CA THR A 139 -77.55 13.86 52.28
C THR A 139 -78.17 14.37 50.98
N GLY A 140 -77.37 15.09 50.21
CA GLY A 140 -77.69 15.49 48.84
C GLY A 140 -76.43 15.30 47.95
N ASP A 141 -76.61 14.93 46.72
CA ASP A 141 -75.53 14.81 45.75
C ASP A 141 -75.88 15.45 44.40
N GLY A 142 -74.82 15.86 43.66
CA GLY A 142 -74.95 16.43 42.34
C GLY A 142 -73.76 16.04 41.50
N GLU A 143 -73.94 15.73 40.23
CA GLU A 143 -72.92 15.27 39.28
C GLU A 143 -72.95 16.15 38.04
N VAL A 144 -71.78 16.38 37.49
CA VAL A 144 -71.59 16.97 36.15
C VAL A 144 -70.65 16.16 35.35
N ARG A 145 -70.85 16.05 34.03
CA ARG A 145 -70.01 15.36 33.06
C ARG A 145 -69.44 16.36 32.09
N VAL A 146 -68.16 16.19 31.76
CA VAL A 146 -67.45 17.00 30.78
C VAL A 146 -66.70 16.04 29.87
N ASP A 147 -66.96 16.11 28.58
CA ASP A 147 -66.29 15.27 27.59
C ASP A 147 -64.89 15.81 27.30
N THR A 148 -63.91 14.93 27.12
CA THR A 148 -62.53 15.26 26.73
C THR A 148 -62.36 15.20 25.21
N GLU A 149 -61.31 15.79 24.72
CA GLU A 149 -60.88 15.57 23.34
C GLU A 149 -60.61 14.08 23.09
N GLU A 150 -60.58 13.69 21.78
CA GLU A 150 -60.25 12.32 21.38
C GLU A 150 -58.79 12.00 21.68
N LYS A 151 -58.52 10.73 21.96
CA LYS A 151 -57.17 10.22 22.14
C LYS A 151 -56.36 10.40 20.87
N ASP A 152 -55.14 10.93 20.97
CA ASP A 152 -54.22 11.13 19.87
C ASP A 152 -52.83 10.65 20.30
N SER A 153 -52.34 9.56 19.62
CA SER A 153 -51.01 9.03 19.79
C SER A 153 -50.23 9.33 18.51
N HIS A 154 -49.57 10.46 18.47
CA HIS A 154 -48.83 10.91 17.28
C HIS A 154 -47.42 11.36 17.61
N LEU A 155 -46.44 11.00 16.72
CA LEU A 155 -45.06 11.46 16.74
C LEU A 155 -44.75 12.22 15.45
N THR A 156 -44.23 13.41 15.57
CA THR A 156 -43.61 14.10 14.45
C THR A 156 -42.11 14.01 14.57
N VAL A 157 -41.45 13.47 13.51
CA VAL A 157 -40.02 13.51 13.35
C VAL A 157 -39.67 14.60 12.35
N SER A 158 -38.90 15.59 12.78
CA SER A 158 -38.31 16.57 11.87
C SER A 158 -36.83 16.23 11.67
N LYS A 159 -36.30 16.52 10.49
CA LYS A 159 -34.91 16.30 10.14
C LYS A 159 -34.37 17.48 9.36
N GLU A 160 -33.20 17.96 9.76
CA GLU A 160 -32.55 19.10 9.14
C GLU A 160 -31.07 18.75 8.82
N THR A 161 -30.59 19.17 7.66
CA THR A 161 -29.17 19.16 7.33
C THR A 161 -28.52 20.38 7.99
N THR A 162 -27.55 20.14 8.89
CA THR A 162 -26.87 21.19 9.66
C THR A 162 -25.50 21.57 9.14
N SER A 163 -24.95 20.80 8.18
CA SER A 163 -23.71 21.10 7.46
C SER A 163 -23.99 21.76 6.11
N GLU A 164 -22.98 22.44 5.57
CA GLU A 164 -22.99 22.96 4.21
C GLU A 164 -21.84 22.32 3.41
N PRO A 165 -22.01 22.06 2.09
CA PRO A 165 -20.93 21.60 1.24
C PRO A 165 -19.77 22.59 1.23
N GLU A 166 -18.51 22.10 1.23
CA GLU A 166 -17.32 22.95 1.20
C GLU A 166 -17.30 23.89 -0.03
N ASN A 167 -17.84 23.45 -1.17
CA ASN A 167 -17.97 24.27 -2.39
C ASN A 167 -19.23 25.16 -2.39
N GLY A 168 -20.09 25.09 -1.39
CA GLY A 168 -21.31 25.86 -1.23
C GLY A 168 -22.47 25.46 -2.15
N GLU A 169 -22.37 24.38 -2.93
CA GLU A 169 -23.41 23.94 -3.86
C GLU A 169 -23.78 22.45 -3.70
N LYS A 170 -22.78 21.55 -3.71
CA LYS A 170 -22.97 20.10 -3.69
C LYS A 170 -21.90 19.44 -2.82
N TYR A 171 -22.26 18.42 -2.07
CA TYR A 171 -21.32 17.64 -1.28
C TYR A 171 -20.37 16.84 -2.17
N ALA A 172 -19.08 16.88 -1.85
CA ALA A 172 -18.07 16.12 -2.55
C ALA A 172 -17.85 14.72 -1.93
N LEU A 173 -17.20 13.84 -2.67
CA LEU A 173 -16.81 12.52 -2.16
C LEU A 173 -16.00 12.65 -0.87
N GLY A 174 -16.43 11.95 0.18
CA GLY A 174 -15.77 11.93 1.49
C GLY A 174 -16.16 13.08 2.41
N GLU A 175 -16.92 14.06 1.96
CA GLU A 175 -17.50 15.06 2.86
C GLU A 175 -18.54 14.41 3.77
N THR A 176 -18.72 15.00 4.95
CA THR A 176 -19.70 14.54 5.94
C THR A 176 -20.90 15.45 5.97
N ILE A 177 -22.09 14.88 5.75
CA ILE A 177 -23.37 15.53 5.92
C ILE A 177 -23.80 15.29 7.37
N ASN A 178 -24.05 16.36 8.13
CA ASN A 178 -24.53 16.28 9.49
C ASN A 178 -26.01 16.59 9.54
N TYR A 179 -26.75 15.87 10.36
CA TYR A 179 -28.19 15.98 10.54
C TYR A 179 -28.52 16.21 11.99
N LEU A 180 -29.57 17.04 12.21
CA LEU A 180 -30.26 17.14 13.46
C LEU A 180 -31.65 16.51 13.29
N ILE A 181 -31.98 15.55 14.12
CA ILE A 181 -33.27 14.86 14.16
C ILE A 181 -33.99 15.30 15.43
N THR A 182 -35.19 15.83 15.30
CA THR A 182 -36.02 16.18 16.45
C THR A 182 -37.27 15.32 16.43
N VAL A 183 -37.57 14.65 17.55
CA VAL A 183 -38.76 13.83 17.72
C VAL A 183 -39.65 14.53 18.71
N THR A 184 -40.86 14.84 18.32
CA THR A 184 -41.86 15.55 19.14
C THR A 184 -43.07 14.64 19.33
N ASN A 185 -43.55 14.48 20.57
CA ASN A 185 -44.86 13.95 20.85
C ASN A 185 -45.89 15.09 20.72
N ASP A 186 -46.51 15.21 19.58
CA ASP A 186 -47.56 16.21 19.30
C ASP A 186 -48.98 15.66 19.47
N GLY A 187 -49.10 14.45 20.04
CA GLY A 187 -50.33 13.87 20.55
C GLY A 187 -50.69 14.36 21.94
N ASN A 188 -51.70 13.71 22.58
CA ASN A 188 -52.17 14.01 23.93
C ASN A 188 -52.02 12.85 24.92
N LEU A 189 -51.22 11.83 24.53
CA LEU A 189 -50.90 10.67 25.37
C LEU A 189 -49.40 10.53 25.51
N THR A 190 -48.93 10.19 26.71
CA THR A 190 -47.51 9.88 26.98
C THR A 190 -47.11 8.60 26.26
N LEU A 191 -46.06 8.68 25.46
CA LEU A 191 -45.51 7.54 24.74
C LEU A 191 -44.29 6.98 25.47
N THR A 192 -44.19 5.67 25.52
CA THR A 192 -43.04 4.97 26.14
C THR A 192 -42.29 4.12 25.16
N ASN A 193 -40.99 3.82 25.48
CA ASN A 193 -40.10 3.04 24.61
C ASN A 193 -40.08 3.57 23.17
N VAL A 194 -40.01 4.89 23.04
CA VAL A 194 -39.96 5.53 21.72
C VAL A 194 -38.61 5.23 21.08
N LYS A 195 -38.64 4.49 20.00
CA LYS A 195 -37.45 4.11 19.20
C LYS A 195 -37.41 4.99 17.95
N VAL A 196 -36.34 5.75 17.81
CA VAL A 196 -36.04 6.58 16.64
C VAL A 196 -35.02 5.85 15.76
N THR A 197 -35.21 5.82 14.45
CA THR A 197 -34.31 5.16 13.50
C THR A 197 -34.00 6.05 12.31
N ASP A 198 -32.71 6.06 11.91
CA ASP A 198 -32.20 6.66 10.68
C ASP A 198 -31.62 5.54 9.81
N GLU A 199 -32.32 5.18 8.75
CA GLU A 199 -31.94 4.03 7.93
C GLU A 199 -30.64 4.28 7.14
N LEU A 200 -30.38 5.51 6.70
CA LEU A 200 -29.20 5.85 5.92
C LEU A 200 -27.91 5.77 6.75
N THR A 201 -27.95 6.31 7.96
CA THR A 201 -26.79 6.32 8.87
C THR A 201 -26.68 5.01 9.65
N GLY A 202 -27.82 4.31 9.82
CA GLY A 202 -27.93 3.09 10.61
C GLY A 202 -28.01 3.38 12.12
N ASP A 203 -28.27 4.62 12.51
CA ASP A 203 -28.37 5.04 13.90
C ASP A 203 -29.76 4.71 14.49
N GLU A 204 -29.77 4.33 15.75
CA GLU A 204 -30.97 4.02 16.51
C GLU A 204 -30.85 4.63 17.91
N TRP A 205 -31.94 5.32 18.37
CA TRP A 205 -32.02 5.89 19.72
C TRP A 205 -33.27 5.40 20.39
N THR A 206 -33.31 5.42 21.71
CA THR A 206 -34.47 5.06 22.52
C THR A 206 -34.70 6.13 23.56
N ILE A 207 -35.96 6.59 23.64
CA ILE A 207 -36.47 7.51 24.67
C ILE A 207 -37.38 6.65 25.55
N ASP A 208 -37.13 6.62 26.87
CA ASP A 208 -37.89 5.78 27.79
C ASP A 208 -39.33 6.25 27.87
N GLU A 209 -39.52 7.57 27.95
CA GLU A 209 -40.82 8.24 28.07
C GLU A 209 -40.76 9.60 27.36
N LEU A 210 -41.81 9.93 26.62
CA LEU A 210 -41.99 11.22 25.94
C LEU A 210 -43.42 11.72 26.18
N ALA A 211 -43.56 12.73 27.03
CA ALA A 211 -44.84 13.30 27.38
C ALA A 211 -45.43 14.17 26.24
N PRO A 212 -46.77 14.42 26.24
CA PRO A 212 -47.38 15.32 25.28
C PRO A 212 -46.73 16.71 25.24
N GLY A 213 -46.31 17.14 24.04
CA GLY A 213 -45.60 18.38 23.79
C GLY A 213 -44.11 18.37 24.10
N GLU A 214 -43.56 17.25 24.54
CA GLU A 214 -42.12 17.07 24.77
C GLU A 214 -41.40 16.73 23.48
N GLU A 215 -40.11 17.13 23.39
CA GLU A 215 -39.23 16.86 22.24
C GLU A 215 -37.87 16.42 22.71
N GLU A 216 -37.26 15.53 21.93
CA GLU A 216 -35.86 15.09 22.07
C GLU A 216 -35.10 15.20 20.76
N THR A 217 -33.80 15.52 20.82
CA THR A 217 -32.98 15.76 19.66
C THR A 217 -31.78 14.80 19.57
N PHE A 218 -31.43 14.40 18.36
CA PHE A 218 -30.34 13.49 18.07
C PHE A 218 -29.52 14.00 16.91
N ASP A 219 -28.17 13.83 17.01
CA ASP A 219 -27.24 14.11 15.95
C ASP A 219 -26.98 12.83 15.17
N ALA A 220 -26.98 12.91 13.84
CA ALA A 220 -26.56 11.85 12.92
C ALA A 220 -25.60 12.39 11.87
N SER A 221 -24.81 11.52 11.27
CA SER A 221 -23.89 11.93 10.21
C SER A 221 -23.72 10.87 9.16
N TYR A 222 -23.56 11.29 7.89
CA TYR A 222 -23.34 10.44 6.75
C TYR A 222 -22.13 10.93 5.96
N THR A 223 -21.17 10.05 5.67
CA THR A 223 -20.06 10.38 4.79
C THR A 223 -20.41 9.99 3.37
N VAL A 224 -20.32 10.93 2.45
CA VAL A 224 -20.62 10.76 1.02
C VAL A 224 -19.70 9.71 0.40
N LYS A 225 -20.31 8.71 -0.22
CA LYS A 225 -19.62 7.59 -0.88
C LYS A 225 -19.57 7.79 -2.39
N GLU A 226 -18.67 7.07 -3.03
CA GLU A 226 -18.57 7.08 -4.50
C GLU A 226 -19.89 6.67 -5.19
N SER A 227 -20.68 5.81 -4.55
CA SER A 227 -21.99 5.40 -5.05
C SER A 227 -23.03 6.52 -5.10
N ASP A 228 -22.79 7.63 -4.39
CA ASP A 228 -23.71 8.74 -4.27
C ASP A 228 -23.45 9.84 -5.30
N LEU A 229 -22.29 9.78 -5.96
CA LEU A 229 -21.92 10.73 -7.00
C LEU A 229 -22.99 10.82 -8.09
N GLY A 230 -23.30 12.04 -8.52
CA GLY A 230 -24.31 12.34 -9.53
C GLY A 230 -25.76 12.15 -9.04
N LYS A 231 -25.97 11.95 -7.72
CA LYS A 231 -27.29 11.73 -7.13
C LYS A 231 -27.58 12.75 -6.03
N THR A 232 -28.79 12.68 -5.51
CA THR A 232 -29.17 13.33 -4.26
C THR A 232 -29.17 12.25 -3.17
N VAL A 233 -28.53 12.51 -2.05
CA VAL A 233 -28.63 11.70 -0.85
C VAL A 233 -29.94 12.05 -0.17
N VAL A 234 -30.86 11.09 -0.12
CA VAL A 234 -32.14 11.21 0.59
C VAL A 234 -31.99 10.49 1.91
N ASN A 235 -32.25 11.21 3.03
CA ASN A 235 -32.15 10.64 4.35
C ASN A 235 -33.45 10.80 5.11
N VAL A 236 -34.06 9.68 5.52
CA VAL A 236 -35.34 9.61 6.22
C VAL A 236 -35.12 9.10 7.63
N ALA A 237 -35.61 9.86 8.62
CA ALA A 237 -35.70 9.41 9.99
C ALA A 237 -37.18 9.15 10.37
N THR A 238 -37.42 8.11 11.14
CA THR A 238 -38.77 7.75 11.62
C THR A 238 -38.70 7.30 13.07
N ALA A 239 -39.89 7.20 13.70
CA ALA A 239 -39.98 6.75 15.07
C ALA A 239 -41.09 5.69 15.23
N THR A 240 -41.11 5.01 16.36
CA THR A 240 -42.22 4.17 16.84
C THR A 240 -42.18 4.18 18.33
N GLY A 241 -43.29 3.81 18.98
CA GLY A 241 -43.37 3.81 20.44
C GLY A 241 -44.50 2.92 20.94
N THR A 242 -44.69 2.89 22.24
CA THR A 242 -45.79 2.23 22.91
C THR A 242 -46.75 3.29 23.46
N THR A 243 -48.01 3.19 23.09
CA THR A 243 -49.07 4.06 23.58
C THR A 243 -49.76 3.42 24.82
N PRO A 244 -50.24 4.21 25.80
CA PRO A 244 -51.05 3.70 26.93
C PRO A 244 -52.44 3.28 26.51
N ASP A 245 -52.92 3.67 25.33
CA ASP A 245 -54.24 3.26 24.83
C ASP A 245 -54.20 1.83 24.30
N PRO A 246 -54.95 0.90 24.94
CA PRO A 246 -54.95 -0.50 24.53
C PRO A 246 -55.57 -0.76 23.14
N ASP A 247 -56.27 0.19 22.60
CA ASP A 247 -56.95 0.11 21.30
C ASP A 247 -56.05 0.56 20.14
N ILE A 248 -54.90 1.19 20.43
CA ILE A 248 -53.90 1.65 19.48
C ILE A 248 -52.61 0.83 19.65
N GLU A 249 -52.23 0.06 18.64
CA GLU A 249 -51.04 -0.79 18.73
C GLU A 249 -49.72 0.02 18.72
N LYS A 250 -49.70 1.11 18.00
CA LYS A 250 -48.55 2.02 17.88
C LYS A 250 -49.01 3.42 17.51
N PRO A 251 -48.24 4.45 17.85
CA PRO A 251 -48.55 5.81 17.43
C PRO A 251 -48.47 5.98 15.91
N ASP A 252 -49.24 6.89 15.37
CA ASP A 252 -49.04 7.42 14.03
C ASP A 252 -47.75 8.24 13.98
N VAL A 253 -47.02 8.21 12.87
CA VAL A 253 -45.71 8.88 12.75
C VAL A 253 -45.61 9.67 11.46
N THR A 254 -45.25 10.93 11.59
CA THR A 254 -44.81 11.76 10.47
C THR A 254 -43.29 11.70 10.39
N PRO A 255 -42.67 11.03 9.37
CA PRO A 255 -41.23 10.95 9.26
C PRO A 255 -40.60 12.27 8.80
N GLY A 256 -39.34 12.50 9.20
CA GLY A 256 -38.51 13.61 8.72
C GLY A 256 -37.59 13.18 7.57
N GLU A 257 -37.44 14.00 6.55
CA GLU A 257 -36.66 13.73 5.36
C GLU A 257 -35.79 14.92 4.97
N THR A 258 -34.55 14.67 4.51
CA THR A 258 -33.67 15.66 3.87
C THR A 258 -33.20 15.17 2.51
N GLU A 259 -32.91 16.12 1.63
CA GLU A 259 -32.36 15.89 0.29
C GLU A 259 -31.09 16.71 0.12
N ASP A 260 -29.92 16.01 0.00
CA ASP A 260 -28.61 16.62 -0.06
C ASP A 260 -27.94 16.32 -1.41
N PRO A 261 -27.74 17.32 -2.27
CA PRO A 261 -27.16 17.11 -3.61
C PRO A 261 -25.66 16.79 -3.54
N VAL A 262 -25.23 15.81 -4.32
CA VAL A 262 -23.83 15.36 -4.41
C VAL A 262 -23.24 15.71 -5.78
N GLU A 263 -21.93 15.99 -5.81
CA GLU A 263 -21.19 16.27 -7.03
C GLU A 263 -21.33 15.15 -8.08
N GLU A 264 -21.20 15.55 -9.35
CA GLU A 264 -21.16 14.60 -10.46
C GLU A 264 -19.87 13.75 -10.45
N GLU A 265 -19.90 12.60 -11.12
CA GLU A 265 -18.70 11.82 -11.40
C GLU A 265 -17.72 12.62 -12.26
N LYS A 266 -16.45 12.68 -11.84
CA LYS A 266 -15.37 13.38 -12.55
C LYS A 266 -14.17 12.43 -12.66
N PRO A 267 -14.19 11.45 -13.58
CA PRO A 267 -13.03 10.58 -13.78
C PRO A 267 -11.86 11.38 -14.33
N ALA A 268 -10.68 11.28 -13.71
CA ALA A 268 -9.47 11.97 -14.14
C ALA A 268 -8.21 11.28 -13.64
N LEU A 269 -7.21 11.17 -14.51
CA LEU A 269 -5.88 10.65 -14.21
C LEU A 269 -4.82 11.72 -14.41
N ALA A 270 -3.77 11.68 -13.60
CA ALA A 270 -2.52 12.37 -13.86
C ALA A 270 -1.39 11.34 -13.96
N ILE A 271 -0.42 11.60 -14.82
CA ILE A 271 0.76 10.77 -14.99
C ILE A 271 2.02 11.62 -14.92
N ASP A 272 3.03 11.15 -14.21
CA ASP A 272 4.37 11.73 -14.16
C ASP A 272 5.42 10.67 -14.48
N LYS A 273 6.56 11.10 -15.02
CA LYS A 273 7.68 10.23 -15.32
C LYS A 273 9.00 10.93 -15.06
N LYS A 274 9.90 10.24 -14.40
CA LYS A 274 11.25 10.74 -14.11
C LYS A 274 12.29 9.64 -14.20
N VAL A 275 13.56 10.03 -14.36
CA VAL A 275 14.70 9.14 -14.13
C VAL A 275 14.93 9.04 -12.62
N VAL A 276 15.13 7.84 -12.06
CA VAL A 276 15.35 7.66 -10.61
C VAL A 276 16.77 8.14 -10.38
N ASP A 277 17.82 7.97 -10.68
CA ASP A 277 19.12 8.54 -10.37
C ASP A 277 19.72 9.23 -11.60
N PRO A 278 19.32 10.48 -11.89
CA PRO A 278 19.73 11.18 -13.11
C PRO A 278 21.22 11.50 -13.12
N LYS A 279 21.88 11.21 -14.25
CA LYS A 279 23.28 11.50 -14.53
C LYS A 279 23.39 12.50 -15.67
N GLU A 280 24.52 13.21 -15.75
CA GLU A 280 24.80 14.08 -16.88
C GLU A 280 25.00 13.29 -18.17
N GLU A 281 25.61 12.10 -18.07
CA GLU A 281 25.89 11.19 -19.18
C GLU A 281 25.89 9.73 -18.67
N TYR A 282 25.32 8.81 -19.42
CA TYR A 282 25.24 7.39 -19.10
C TYR A 282 26.16 6.57 -20.02
N GLN A 283 26.68 5.47 -19.50
CA GLN A 283 27.60 4.58 -20.20
C GLN A 283 26.87 3.43 -20.91
N ILE A 284 27.48 2.87 -21.93
CA ILE A 284 26.99 1.65 -22.59
C ILE A 284 26.99 0.50 -21.58
N GLY A 285 25.89 -0.27 -21.57
CA GLY A 285 25.66 -1.36 -20.62
C GLY A 285 25.08 -0.94 -19.28
N GLU A 286 25.02 0.37 -18.97
CA GLU A 286 24.31 0.86 -17.77
C GLU A 286 22.80 0.68 -17.93
N VAL A 287 22.13 0.53 -16.78
CA VAL A 287 20.68 0.47 -16.70
C VAL A 287 20.14 1.85 -16.29
N VAL A 288 19.31 2.42 -17.13
CA VAL A 288 18.52 3.61 -16.80
C VAL A 288 17.21 3.13 -16.20
N THR A 289 16.91 3.58 -14.99
CA THR A 289 15.67 3.29 -14.30
C THR A 289 14.75 4.51 -14.34
N TYR A 290 13.56 4.33 -14.88
CA TYR A 290 12.50 5.33 -14.88
C TYR A 290 11.42 4.93 -13.90
N GLU A 291 10.87 5.90 -13.23
CA GLU A 291 9.68 5.78 -12.39
C GLU A 291 8.52 6.50 -13.07
N ILE A 292 7.44 5.78 -13.31
CA ILE A 292 6.16 6.33 -13.80
C ILE A 292 5.21 6.33 -12.61
N THR A 293 4.62 7.47 -12.29
CA THR A 293 3.60 7.59 -11.24
C THR A 293 2.27 7.95 -11.89
N VAL A 294 1.27 7.09 -11.72
CA VAL A 294 -0.11 7.35 -12.12
C VAL A 294 -0.90 7.72 -10.87
N THR A 295 -1.60 8.84 -10.92
CA THR A 295 -2.44 9.35 -9.82
C THR A 295 -3.87 9.48 -10.27
N ASN A 296 -4.82 8.93 -9.53
CA ASN A 296 -6.22 9.23 -9.74
C ASN A 296 -6.52 10.60 -9.07
N ILE A 297 -6.69 11.63 -9.89
CA ILE A 297 -7.03 13.01 -9.46
C ILE A 297 -8.52 13.31 -9.58
N GLY A 298 -9.31 12.32 -10.01
CA GLY A 298 -10.75 12.40 -10.07
C GLY A 298 -11.42 11.98 -8.76
N ASN A 299 -12.74 11.96 -8.76
CA ASN A 299 -13.57 11.57 -7.62
C ASN A 299 -14.20 10.16 -7.76
N VAL A 300 -13.86 9.42 -8.81
CA VAL A 300 -14.32 8.04 -9.03
C VAL A 300 -13.15 7.06 -9.10
N THR A 301 -13.38 5.84 -8.66
CA THR A 301 -12.40 4.75 -8.77
C THR A 301 -12.18 4.37 -10.23
N GLN A 302 -10.96 4.56 -10.70
CA GLN A 302 -10.53 4.11 -12.02
C GLN A 302 -10.22 2.61 -12.01
N LYS A 303 -10.58 1.91 -13.08
CA LYS A 303 -10.36 0.46 -13.22
C LYS A 303 -9.74 0.14 -14.57
N ASN A 304 -8.96 -0.96 -14.61
CA ASN A 304 -8.33 -1.45 -15.82
C ASN A 304 -7.49 -0.39 -16.55
N ILE A 305 -6.79 0.47 -15.80
CA ILE A 305 -5.96 1.53 -16.36
C ILE A 305 -4.78 0.90 -17.09
N LEU A 306 -4.67 1.13 -18.40
CA LEU A 306 -3.53 0.68 -19.19
C LEU A 306 -2.45 1.75 -19.20
N VAL A 307 -1.25 1.41 -18.70
CA VAL A 307 -0.08 2.29 -18.73
C VAL A 307 0.91 1.76 -19.76
N GLU A 308 1.30 2.60 -20.73
CA GLU A 308 2.23 2.24 -21.79
C GLU A 308 3.50 3.10 -21.71
N ASP A 309 4.66 2.42 -21.73
CA ASP A 309 5.98 3.03 -21.86
C ASP A 309 6.30 3.29 -23.33
N GLN A 310 6.62 4.55 -23.67
CA GLN A 310 6.88 5.01 -25.03
C GLN A 310 8.36 5.29 -25.29
N MET A 311 9.25 4.40 -24.87
CA MET A 311 10.69 4.52 -25.08
C MET A 311 11.04 4.67 -26.56
N LYS A 312 11.84 5.68 -26.88
CA LYS A 312 12.46 5.95 -28.18
C LYS A 312 13.97 5.74 -28.09
N ALA A 313 14.41 4.49 -28.23
CA ALA A 313 15.79 4.05 -28.14
C ALA A 313 16.02 2.84 -29.06
N ALA A 314 17.28 2.48 -29.28
CA ALA A 314 17.63 1.33 -30.13
C ALA A 314 17.28 -0.01 -29.48
N GLY A 315 17.38 -0.11 -28.16
CA GLY A 315 17.03 -1.31 -27.40
C GLY A 315 15.55 -1.35 -26.96
N GLN A 316 15.24 -2.27 -26.05
CA GLN A 316 13.90 -2.50 -25.52
C GLN A 316 13.86 -2.11 -24.05
N ALA A 317 12.98 -1.16 -23.70
CA ALA A 317 12.63 -0.91 -22.30
C ALA A 317 11.72 -2.02 -21.76
N ARG A 318 11.81 -2.27 -20.47
CA ARG A 318 11.03 -3.28 -19.77
C ARG A 318 10.50 -2.76 -18.46
N ILE A 319 9.21 -2.95 -18.24
CA ILE A 319 8.60 -2.77 -16.93
C ILE A 319 9.07 -3.92 -16.03
N THR A 320 9.70 -3.60 -14.90
CA THR A 320 10.29 -4.56 -13.95
C THR A 320 9.55 -4.66 -12.65
N ASN A 321 8.86 -3.57 -12.25
CA ASN A 321 8.05 -3.55 -11.03
C ASN A 321 6.82 -2.68 -11.22
N ILE A 322 5.73 -3.06 -10.52
CA ILE A 322 4.49 -2.31 -10.42
C ILE A 322 4.08 -2.33 -8.95
N ASP A 323 4.03 -1.17 -8.33
CA ASP A 323 3.56 -1.00 -6.98
C ASP A 323 2.02 -0.89 -6.99
N GLU A 324 1.34 -1.69 -6.18
CA GLU A 324 -0.13 -1.77 -6.07
C GLU A 324 -0.90 -2.14 -7.36
N ALA A 325 -0.29 -2.89 -8.27
CA ALA A 325 -0.93 -3.22 -9.52
C ALA A 325 -0.85 -4.70 -9.88
N ASN A 326 -1.86 -5.16 -10.60
CA ASN A 326 -1.96 -6.52 -11.10
C ASN A 326 -1.55 -6.58 -12.56
N GLY A 327 -0.45 -7.24 -12.82
CA GLY A 327 -0.08 -7.73 -14.12
C GLY A 327 0.75 -6.81 -15.01
N ILE A 328 1.83 -7.38 -15.54
CA ILE A 328 2.62 -6.83 -16.66
C ILE A 328 2.13 -7.49 -17.93
N SER A 329 1.69 -6.70 -18.90
CA SER A 329 1.36 -7.19 -20.23
C SER A 329 2.47 -6.78 -21.20
N ASN A 330 3.10 -7.73 -21.88
CA ASN A 330 4.10 -7.58 -22.96
C ASN A 330 5.37 -6.74 -22.72
N GLY A 331 5.74 -6.48 -21.47
CA GLY A 331 6.98 -5.80 -21.09
C GLY A 331 7.00 -4.27 -21.25
N LYS A 332 6.16 -3.69 -22.07
CA LYS A 332 6.00 -2.22 -22.27
C LYS A 332 4.71 -1.66 -21.71
N GLN A 333 3.77 -2.51 -21.40
CA GLN A 333 2.45 -2.16 -20.90
C GLN A 333 2.20 -2.79 -19.55
N ALA A 334 1.59 -2.05 -18.64
CA ALA A 334 1.11 -2.50 -17.35
C ALA A 334 -0.38 -2.18 -17.23
N THR A 335 -1.13 -3.05 -16.59
CA THR A 335 -2.54 -2.80 -16.26
C THR A 335 -2.67 -2.61 -14.76
N LEU A 336 -3.28 -1.50 -14.35
CA LEU A 336 -3.66 -1.25 -12.96
C LEU A 336 -5.13 -1.65 -12.81
N ASP A 337 -5.41 -2.65 -11.98
CA ASP A 337 -6.78 -3.16 -11.84
C ASP A 337 -7.72 -2.12 -11.24
N LYS A 338 -7.22 -1.38 -10.24
CA LYS A 338 -8.02 -0.43 -9.48
C LYS A 338 -7.14 0.68 -8.90
N LEU A 339 -7.60 1.93 -9.02
CA LEU A 339 -6.99 3.09 -8.40
C LEU A 339 -8.10 4.00 -7.85
N VAL A 340 -8.27 4.02 -6.52
CA VAL A 340 -9.29 4.85 -5.86
C VAL A 340 -8.93 6.34 -5.92
N PRO A 341 -9.88 7.26 -5.75
CA PRO A 341 -9.60 8.70 -5.71
C PRO A 341 -8.46 9.07 -4.78
N GLY A 342 -7.53 9.89 -5.25
CA GLY A 342 -6.34 10.32 -4.52
C GLY A 342 -5.21 9.29 -4.45
N ALA A 343 -5.44 8.03 -4.83
CA ALA A 343 -4.41 7.00 -4.81
C ALA A 343 -3.41 7.15 -5.95
N LYS A 344 -2.22 6.59 -5.72
CA LYS A 344 -1.10 6.57 -6.67
C LYS A 344 -0.63 5.15 -6.87
N ALA A 345 -0.21 4.86 -8.09
CA ALA A 345 0.52 3.63 -8.42
C ALA A 345 1.86 4.00 -9.07
N THR A 346 2.92 3.29 -8.69
CA THR A 346 4.27 3.51 -9.20
C THR A 346 4.68 2.31 -10.06
N ILE A 347 5.22 2.59 -11.25
CA ILE A 347 5.68 1.61 -12.22
C ILE A 347 7.15 1.88 -12.49
N THR A 348 8.00 0.86 -12.33
CA THR A 348 9.42 0.94 -12.63
C THR A 348 9.68 0.40 -14.03
N VAL A 349 10.38 1.18 -14.83
CA VAL A 349 10.80 0.81 -16.18
C VAL A 349 12.32 0.82 -16.22
N GLU A 350 12.93 -0.27 -16.68
CA GLU A 350 14.36 -0.38 -16.85
C GLU A 350 14.73 -0.45 -18.34
N TYR A 351 15.76 0.26 -18.68
CA TYR A 351 16.36 0.24 -20.01
C TYR A 351 17.86 0.06 -19.91
N THR A 352 18.38 -1.03 -20.49
CA THR A 352 19.83 -1.23 -20.61
C THR A 352 20.32 -0.55 -21.88
N ILE A 353 21.24 0.40 -21.73
CA ILE A 353 21.80 1.18 -22.83
C ILE A 353 22.60 0.23 -23.73
N VAL A 354 22.22 0.17 -24.99
CA VAL A 354 22.91 -0.64 -25.99
C VAL A 354 23.91 0.20 -26.79
N TYR A 355 24.87 -0.48 -27.46
CA TYR A 355 25.93 0.19 -28.21
C TYR A 355 25.39 1.14 -29.31
N ASP A 356 24.25 0.82 -29.90
CA ASP A 356 23.61 1.64 -30.93
C ASP A 356 23.02 2.96 -30.43
N ASP A 357 22.87 3.12 -29.11
CA ASP A 357 22.44 4.39 -28.49
C ASP A 357 23.57 5.41 -28.33
N ARG A 358 24.82 5.01 -28.50
CA ARG A 358 25.99 5.82 -28.23
C ARG A 358 25.96 7.19 -28.91
N GLY A 359 26.26 8.21 -28.14
CA GLY A 359 26.31 9.59 -28.62
C GLY A 359 24.94 10.19 -28.94
N ASN A 360 23.84 9.50 -28.65
CA ASN A 360 22.48 9.99 -28.83
C ASN A 360 21.90 10.49 -27.50
N THR A 361 20.85 11.26 -27.61
CA THR A 361 19.92 11.50 -26.51
C THR A 361 18.69 10.65 -26.74
N ILE A 362 18.48 9.64 -25.91
CA ILE A 362 17.26 8.85 -25.94
C ILE A 362 16.16 9.56 -25.13
N THR A 363 14.91 9.38 -25.52
CA THR A 363 13.76 9.96 -24.83
C THR A 363 12.74 8.90 -24.47
N ASN A 364 12.04 9.11 -23.36
CA ASN A 364 11.05 8.19 -22.89
C ASN A 364 9.84 8.93 -22.31
N ALA A 365 8.67 8.73 -22.88
CA ALA A 365 7.39 9.21 -22.39
C ALA A 365 6.55 8.04 -21.85
N ALA A 366 5.41 8.32 -21.24
CA ALA A 366 4.42 7.33 -20.86
C ALA A 366 3.01 7.89 -21.04
N VAL A 367 2.05 7.03 -21.27
CA VAL A 367 0.62 7.35 -21.35
C VAL A 367 -0.15 6.45 -20.39
N ALA A 368 -1.18 7.01 -19.75
CA ALA A 368 -2.16 6.23 -19.01
C ALA A 368 -3.51 6.33 -19.72
N ASP A 369 -4.16 5.19 -19.95
CA ASP A 369 -5.46 5.06 -20.60
C ASP A 369 -6.46 4.51 -19.57
N GLY A 370 -7.41 5.33 -19.17
CA GLY A 370 -8.45 5.03 -18.20
C GLY A 370 -9.78 5.68 -18.59
N GLU A 371 -10.65 5.90 -17.62
CA GLU A 371 -11.86 6.68 -17.84
C GLU A 371 -11.54 8.19 -17.80
N GLY A 372 -12.07 8.96 -18.74
CA GLY A 372 -11.82 10.39 -18.90
C GLY A 372 -10.73 10.71 -19.93
N GLU A 373 -9.92 11.73 -19.68
CA GLU A 373 -8.80 12.11 -20.54
C GLU A 373 -7.58 11.21 -20.29
N ASN A 374 -6.89 10.82 -21.35
CA ASN A 374 -5.69 9.98 -21.30
C ASN A 374 -4.43 10.87 -21.20
N PRO A 375 -3.87 11.10 -20.00
CA PRO A 375 -2.70 11.94 -19.85
C PRO A 375 -1.44 11.27 -20.40
N VAL A 376 -0.57 12.10 -20.98
CA VAL A 376 0.75 11.71 -21.51
C VAL A 376 1.83 12.53 -20.83
N THR A 377 2.93 11.90 -20.42
CA THR A 377 4.07 12.63 -19.87
C THR A 377 4.87 13.34 -20.97
N PRO A 378 5.60 14.40 -20.66
CA PRO A 378 6.67 14.88 -21.51
C PRO A 378 7.72 13.79 -21.77
N ASP A 379 8.46 13.91 -22.88
CA ASP A 379 9.65 13.11 -23.14
C ASP A 379 10.71 13.39 -22.05
N VAL A 380 11.18 12.34 -21.36
CA VAL A 380 12.27 12.44 -20.38
C VAL A 380 13.57 12.07 -21.06
N PRO A 381 14.50 13.03 -21.28
CA PRO A 381 15.73 12.81 -22.01
C PRO A 381 16.82 12.18 -21.14
N VAL A 382 17.64 11.32 -21.75
CA VAL A 382 18.86 10.74 -21.18
C VAL A 382 19.97 10.83 -22.22
N VAL A 383 21.10 11.42 -21.84
CA VAL A 383 22.26 11.59 -22.71
C VAL A 383 23.17 10.38 -22.58
N ILE A 384 23.53 9.77 -23.70
CA ILE A 384 24.39 8.61 -23.75
C ILE A 384 25.79 9.01 -24.21
N GLU A 385 26.82 8.50 -23.54
CA GLU A 385 28.19 8.78 -23.85
C GLU A 385 28.54 8.42 -25.29
N LYS A 386 29.45 9.22 -25.87
CA LYS A 386 29.97 8.98 -27.20
C LYS A 386 31.21 8.11 -27.13
N VAL A 387 31.08 6.84 -27.51
CA VAL A 387 32.16 5.87 -27.45
C VAL A 387 32.29 5.07 -28.75
N TYR A 388 33.41 4.45 -28.94
CA TYR A 388 33.74 3.64 -30.11
C TYR A 388 34.53 2.39 -29.72
N ASN A 389 34.59 1.42 -30.62
CA ASN A 389 35.24 0.16 -30.39
C ASN A 389 36.50 0.03 -31.26
N ILE A 390 37.47 -0.76 -30.79
CA ILE A 390 38.59 -1.26 -31.62
C ILE A 390 38.39 -2.76 -31.76
N ASN A 391 38.13 -3.22 -32.98
CA ASN A 391 38.04 -4.62 -33.32
C ASN A 391 39.46 -5.14 -33.69
N VAL A 392 40.00 -6.07 -32.94
CA VAL A 392 41.32 -6.69 -33.20
C VAL A 392 41.10 -8.01 -33.90
N VAL A 393 41.67 -8.12 -35.08
CA VAL A 393 41.53 -9.28 -35.99
C VAL A 393 42.90 -9.93 -36.21
N HIS A 394 42.93 -11.24 -36.21
CA HIS A 394 44.09 -12.04 -36.40
C HIS A 394 43.96 -12.88 -37.67
N GLU A 395 44.88 -12.73 -38.65
CA GLU A 395 44.84 -13.47 -39.88
C GLU A 395 46.25 -13.92 -40.31
N PHE A 396 46.37 -15.00 -41.09
CA PHE A 396 47.63 -15.34 -41.72
C PHE A 396 47.92 -14.38 -42.87
N ALA A 397 49.19 -14.00 -42.97
CA ALA A 397 49.68 -13.26 -44.16
C ALA A 397 49.50 -14.09 -45.43
N PRO A 398 49.31 -13.47 -46.60
CA PRO A 398 49.20 -14.18 -47.86
C PRO A 398 50.35 -15.14 -48.07
N ASN A 399 50.10 -16.41 -48.49
CA ASN A 399 50.98 -17.52 -48.66
C ASN A 399 51.72 -18.04 -47.39
N ASN A 400 51.19 -17.65 -46.22
CA ASN A 400 51.65 -18.14 -44.93
C ASN A 400 50.57 -18.94 -44.19
N GLU A 401 49.54 -19.43 -44.90
CA GLU A 401 48.44 -20.17 -44.37
C GLU A 401 48.87 -21.31 -43.46
N GLY A 402 48.20 -21.46 -42.36
CA GLY A 402 48.40 -22.49 -41.37
C GLY A 402 47.09 -23.03 -40.83
N ASP A 403 47.12 -23.74 -39.71
CA ASP A 403 45.94 -24.17 -39.02
C ASP A 403 45.29 -22.94 -38.33
N VAL A 404 44.10 -22.55 -38.76
CA VAL A 404 43.34 -21.41 -38.20
C VAL A 404 43.16 -21.53 -36.69
N ALA A 405 43.13 -22.75 -36.15
CA ALA A 405 43.05 -22.99 -34.71
C ALA A 405 44.28 -22.49 -33.92
N LEU A 406 45.39 -22.15 -34.62
CA LEU A 406 46.58 -21.56 -33.99
C LEU A 406 46.50 -20.04 -33.84
N LEU A 407 45.61 -19.36 -34.59
CA LEU A 407 45.44 -17.91 -34.46
C LEU A 407 44.76 -17.58 -33.15
N PRO A 408 45.13 -16.46 -32.52
CA PRO A 408 44.35 -15.93 -31.39
C PRO A 408 42.91 -15.63 -31.82
N GLU A 409 41.97 -15.70 -30.86
CA GLU A 409 40.62 -15.28 -31.12
C GLU A 409 40.57 -13.77 -31.40
N ASP A 410 39.73 -13.36 -32.34
CA ASP A 410 39.44 -11.96 -32.58
C ASP A 410 38.70 -11.38 -31.35
N TYR A 411 39.01 -10.15 -30.96
CA TYR A 411 38.41 -9.53 -29.82
C TYR A 411 38.15 -8.05 -30.06
N THR A 412 37.26 -7.47 -29.21
CA THR A 412 36.92 -6.05 -29.28
C THR A 412 37.33 -5.34 -27.99
N ILE A 413 37.97 -4.19 -28.10
CA ILE A 413 38.19 -3.28 -27.00
C ILE A 413 37.06 -2.27 -27.06
N GLU A 414 36.15 -2.36 -26.10
CA GLU A 414 34.87 -1.68 -26.14
C GLU A 414 34.89 -0.30 -25.42
N ASN A 415 33.92 0.54 -25.80
CA ASN A 415 33.51 1.74 -25.08
C ASN A 415 34.67 2.77 -24.87
N LEU A 416 35.45 3.00 -25.88
CA LEU A 416 36.56 3.95 -25.84
C LEU A 416 36.10 5.34 -26.22
N LYS A 417 36.41 6.33 -25.37
CA LYS A 417 36.07 7.76 -25.64
C LYS A 417 36.89 8.30 -26.82
N PRO A 418 36.36 9.30 -27.55
CA PRO A 418 37.13 10.01 -28.58
C PRO A 418 38.48 10.48 -28.04
N ASN A 419 39.53 10.42 -28.89
CA ASN A 419 40.92 10.73 -28.58
C ASN A 419 41.61 9.77 -27.61
N THR A 420 41.04 8.58 -27.36
CA THR A 420 41.73 7.52 -26.63
C THR A 420 42.81 6.92 -27.51
N GLU A 421 44.06 6.92 -27.03
CA GLU A 421 45.18 6.26 -27.66
C GLU A 421 45.37 4.86 -27.08
N LYS A 422 45.55 3.86 -27.93
CA LYS A 422 45.86 2.46 -27.57
C LYS A 422 47.04 1.95 -28.34
N SER A 423 47.94 1.30 -27.62
CA SER A 423 49.01 0.50 -28.17
C SER A 423 48.63 -0.97 -28.06
N ILE A 424 48.39 -1.62 -29.18
CA ILE A 424 47.93 -3.00 -29.23
C ILE A 424 49.08 -3.86 -29.73
N THR A 425 49.43 -4.88 -28.97
CA THR A 425 50.54 -5.80 -29.30
C THR A 425 49.92 -7.11 -29.77
N ALA A 426 50.47 -7.65 -30.87
CA ALA A 426 50.06 -8.96 -31.38
C ALA A 426 50.36 -10.06 -30.36
N GLU A 427 49.46 -10.99 -30.21
CA GLU A 427 49.69 -12.18 -29.39
C GLU A 427 50.70 -13.12 -30.07
N ALA A 428 51.51 -13.84 -29.27
CA ALA A 428 52.50 -14.78 -29.79
C ALA A 428 51.83 -16.06 -30.30
N VAL A 429 52.11 -16.40 -31.54
CA VAL A 429 51.66 -17.64 -32.19
C VAL A 429 52.87 -18.52 -32.48
N LYS A 430 52.85 -19.77 -31.98
CA LYS A 430 53.97 -20.68 -32.15
C LYS A 430 54.24 -20.93 -33.62
N GLY A 431 55.51 -20.64 -34.07
CA GLY A 431 55.95 -20.81 -35.43
C GLY A 431 55.52 -19.67 -36.37
N TYR A 432 55.07 -18.58 -35.84
CA TYR A 432 54.68 -17.38 -36.60
C TYR A 432 55.13 -16.11 -35.88
N VAL A 433 55.38 -15.06 -36.65
CA VAL A 433 55.63 -13.70 -36.18
C VAL A 433 54.61 -12.72 -36.78
N ALA A 434 54.09 -11.83 -35.98
CA ALA A 434 53.15 -10.81 -36.48
C ALA A 434 53.88 -9.55 -37.00
N TYR A 435 53.44 -9.02 -38.15
CA TYR A 435 53.90 -7.74 -38.69
C TYR A 435 52.70 -6.83 -39.01
N PRO A 436 52.67 -5.59 -38.47
CA PRO A 436 53.55 -5.11 -37.38
C PRO A 436 53.22 -5.83 -36.07
N SER A 437 54.18 -6.05 -35.19
CA SER A 437 53.95 -6.67 -33.87
C SER A 437 53.27 -5.75 -32.88
N VAL A 438 53.23 -4.45 -33.12
CA VAL A 438 52.54 -3.43 -32.30
C VAL A 438 51.89 -2.43 -33.24
N GLN A 439 50.61 -2.10 -32.96
CA GLN A 439 49.88 -1.05 -33.65
C GLN A 439 49.42 0.00 -32.66
N ASN A 440 49.72 1.28 -32.92
CA ASN A 440 49.24 2.42 -32.14
C ASN A 440 48.10 3.06 -32.90
N VAL A 441 46.94 3.15 -32.25
CA VAL A 441 45.72 3.71 -32.83
C VAL A 441 45.12 4.75 -31.92
N THR A 442 44.50 5.76 -32.50
CA THR A 442 43.74 6.78 -31.79
C THR A 442 42.30 6.69 -32.26
N VAL A 443 41.38 6.51 -31.32
CA VAL A 443 39.94 6.50 -31.59
C VAL A 443 39.49 7.94 -31.82
N VAL A 444 38.86 8.24 -32.94
CA VAL A 444 38.42 9.61 -33.26
C VAL A 444 36.90 9.71 -33.28
N ASP A 445 36.26 9.15 -34.30
CA ASP A 445 34.80 9.35 -34.56
C ASP A 445 34.09 8.11 -35.10
N LYS A 446 34.75 6.96 -35.11
CA LYS A 446 34.21 5.68 -35.59
C LYS A 446 34.96 4.49 -35.00
N ASP A 447 34.36 3.34 -35.11
CA ASP A 447 34.99 2.07 -34.78
C ASP A 447 36.21 1.83 -35.70
N ILE A 448 37.25 1.25 -35.14
CA ILE A 448 38.51 0.97 -35.82
C ILE A 448 38.71 -0.54 -35.86
N THR A 449 39.21 -1.04 -37.01
CA THR A 449 39.68 -2.42 -37.10
C THR A 449 41.20 -2.42 -37.15
N VAL A 450 41.82 -3.19 -36.28
CA VAL A 450 43.27 -3.45 -36.20
C VAL A 450 43.50 -4.88 -36.60
N THR A 451 44.23 -5.10 -37.68
CA THR A 451 44.51 -6.44 -38.19
C THR A 451 46.00 -6.77 -37.98
N PHE A 452 46.28 -7.88 -37.32
CA PHE A 452 47.60 -8.46 -37.22
C PHE A 452 47.75 -9.60 -38.23
N GLN A 453 48.75 -9.48 -39.12
CA GLN A 453 49.07 -10.53 -40.09
C GLN A 453 50.23 -11.38 -39.59
N TYR A 454 50.03 -12.70 -39.53
CA TYR A 454 51.02 -13.67 -39.05
C TYR A 454 51.76 -14.35 -40.19
N TYR A 455 53.07 -14.22 -40.16
CA TYR A 455 54.03 -14.83 -41.10
C TYR A 455 54.69 -16.00 -40.42
N LYS A 456 55.01 -17.08 -41.18
CA LYS A 456 55.74 -18.24 -40.64
C LYS A 456 57.11 -17.84 -40.06
N ASP A 457 57.46 -18.39 -38.91
CA ASP A 457 58.69 -18.18 -38.16
C ASP A 457 59.03 -19.52 -37.49
N VAL A 458 59.60 -20.46 -38.33
CA VAL A 458 60.04 -21.78 -37.90
C VAL A 458 61.51 -21.98 -38.15
N ILE A 459 62.18 -21.01 -38.79
CA ILE A 459 63.61 -21.01 -39.00
C ILE A 459 64.30 -20.23 -37.89
N GLY A 460 64.93 -20.92 -36.95
CA GLY A 460 65.52 -20.24 -35.78
C GLY A 460 67.05 -20.05 -35.97
N THR A 461 67.57 -19.00 -35.34
CA THR A 461 68.99 -18.67 -35.27
C THR A 461 69.75 -19.46 -34.19
N ASP A 462 69.02 -20.18 -33.28
CA ASP A 462 69.65 -21.02 -32.26
C ASP A 462 70.22 -22.29 -32.84
N PRO A 463 71.55 -22.50 -32.78
CA PRO A 463 72.17 -23.68 -33.37
C PRO A 463 71.80 -24.97 -32.61
N THR A 464 71.30 -24.90 -31.41
CA THR A 464 70.89 -26.04 -30.59
C THR A 464 69.41 -26.39 -30.75
N ASP A 465 68.62 -25.44 -31.23
CA ASP A 465 67.20 -25.59 -31.55
C ASP A 465 66.85 -24.82 -32.84
N PRO A 466 67.15 -25.43 -33.99
CA PRO A 466 67.07 -24.78 -35.28
C PRO A 466 65.63 -24.48 -35.73
N GLU A 467 64.63 -25.00 -35.04
CA GLU A 467 63.20 -24.75 -35.30
C GLU A 467 62.60 -23.79 -34.28
N LYS A 468 63.39 -23.20 -33.37
CA LYS A 468 62.98 -22.25 -32.40
C LYS A 468 62.74 -20.88 -33.05
N PRO A 469 61.52 -20.34 -33.01
CA PRO A 469 61.23 -19.04 -33.56
C PRO A 469 62.18 -17.96 -33.03
N ASP A 470 62.61 -17.08 -33.86
CA ASP A 470 63.59 -16.03 -33.54
C ASP A 470 62.98 -14.60 -33.65
N GLY A 471 61.72 -14.49 -34.03
CA GLY A 471 61.02 -13.23 -34.19
C GLY A 471 61.13 -12.58 -35.54
N VAL A 472 61.71 -13.32 -36.52
CA VAL A 472 61.81 -12.86 -37.89
C VAL A 472 61.13 -13.87 -38.82
N SER A 473 60.27 -13.40 -39.72
CA SER A 473 59.57 -14.27 -40.66
C SER A 473 60.56 -15.06 -41.56
N ASP A 474 60.25 -16.37 -41.76
CA ASP A 474 60.99 -17.25 -42.61
C ASP A 474 61.15 -16.72 -44.05
N GLU A 475 60.19 -15.95 -44.55
CA GLU A 475 60.27 -15.36 -45.90
C GLU A 475 61.37 -14.30 -46.04
N PHE A 476 61.86 -13.78 -44.91
CA PHE A 476 62.94 -12.81 -44.85
C PHE A 476 64.30 -13.47 -44.42
N GLN A 477 64.30 -14.77 -44.24
CA GLN A 477 65.48 -15.50 -43.78
C GLN A 477 65.85 -16.57 -44.74
N VAL A 478 67.18 -16.85 -44.77
CA VAL A 478 67.72 -17.97 -45.52
C VAL A 478 68.71 -18.78 -44.67
N VAL A 479 68.71 -20.09 -44.87
CA VAL A 479 69.65 -20.99 -44.19
C VAL A 479 70.89 -21.11 -45.02
N VAL A 480 72.02 -20.68 -44.46
CA VAL A 480 73.34 -20.90 -44.98
C VAL A 480 73.93 -22.16 -44.33
N ARG A 481 74.29 -23.12 -45.11
CA ARG A 481 74.88 -24.37 -44.63
C ARG A 481 76.41 -24.38 -44.79
N PHE A 482 77.10 -25.07 -43.88
CA PHE A 482 78.52 -25.29 -43.93
C PHE A 482 78.79 -26.79 -43.95
N ALA A 483 79.60 -27.21 -44.86
CA ALA A 483 80.01 -28.61 -44.98
C ALA A 483 81.57 -28.71 -45.16
N ALA A 484 82.17 -29.83 -44.86
CA ALA A 484 83.57 -30.06 -45.09
C ALA A 484 83.81 -31.41 -45.79
N VAL A 485 84.63 -31.38 -46.78
CA VAL A 485 85.19 -32.58 -47.44
C VAL A 485 86.59 -32.78 -46.89
N ASN A 486 86.82 -33.94 -46.28
CA ASN A 486 88.11 -34.32 -45.66
C ASN A 486 88.43 -33.46 -44.41
N GLY A 487 87.37 -32.88 -43.75
CA GLY A 487 87.48 -32.05 -42.58
C GLY A 487 86.19 -32.01 -41.79
N THR A 488 86.14 -31.11 -40.83
CA THR A 488 84.95 -30.79 -40.06
C THR A 488 84.72 -29.27 -40.02
N VAL A 489 83.52 -28.85 -39.85
CA VAL A 489 83.14 -27.42 -39.60
C VAL A 489 82.74 -27.24 -38.17
N SER A 490 82.96 -26.05 -37.63
CA SER A 490 82.56 -25.67 -36.23
C SER A 490 81.04 -25.48 -36.04
N THR A 491 80.38 -25.18 -37.14
CA THR A 491 78.88 -25.12 -37.22
C THR A 491 78.49 -25.58 -38.62
N ASP A 492 77.34 -26.24 -38.75
CA ASP A 492 76.83 -26.75 -40.03
C ASP A 492 75.84 -25.83 -40.69
N ARG A 493 75.33 -24.81 -39.94
CA ARG A 493 74.38 -23.85 -40.43
C ARG A 493 74.52 -22.48 -39.77
N ALA A 494 74.02 -21.46 -40.47
CA ALA A 494 73.72 -20.14 -39.98
C ALA A 494 72.40 -19.64 -40.62
N VAL A 495 71.63 -18.84 -39.92
CA VAL A 495 70.43 -18.17 -40.47
C VAL A 495 70.77 -16.71 -40.71
N VAL A 496 70.51 -16.25 -41.92
CA VAL A 496 70.79 -14.88 -42.34
C VAL A 496 69.48 -14.17 -42.71
N THR A 497 69.19 -13.05 -42.08
CA THR A 497 68.04 -12.20 -42.42
C THR A 497 68.38 -11.38 -43.67
N LEU A 498 67.52 -11.45 -44.68
CA LEU A 498 67.58 -10.63 -45.86
C LEU A 498 66.96 -9.27 -45.57
N VAL A 499 67.66 -8.21 -45.95
CA VAL A 499 67.17 -6.83 -45.71
C VAL A 499 67.22 -6.02 -47.02
N ASP A 500 66.27 -5.07 -47.10
CA ASP A 500 66.26 -4.06 -48.16
C ASP A 500 67.37 -3.01 -47.96
N LYS A 501 67.54 -2.10 -48.91
CA LYS A 501 68.50 -1.00 -48.87
C LYS A 501 68.38 -0.10 -47.63
N ASN A 502 67.25 -0.17 -46.87
CA ASN A 502 66.99 0.62 -45.66
C ASN A 502 67.22 -0.21 -44.37
N GLY A 503 67.66 -1.48 -44.53
CA GLY A 503 67.91 -2.39 -43.42
C GLY A 503 66.64 -3.04 -42.84
N LYS A 504 65.48 -2.98 -43.54
CA LYS A 504 64.26 -3.67 -43.13
C LYS A 504 64.22 -5.08 -43.72
N PRO A 505 63.68 -6.08 -42.98
CA PRO A 505 63.53 -7.44 -43.53
C PRO A 505 62.77 -7.41 -44.85
N ALA A 506 63.27 -8.07 -45.87
CA ALA A 506 62.70 -8.10 -47.22
C ALA A 506 63.05 -9.41 -47.91
N LYS A 507 62.07 -10.03 -48.57
CA LYS A 507 62.19 -11.31 -49.25
C LYS A 507 63.25 -11.30 -50.38
N ASP A 508 63.37 -10.21 -51.12
CA ASP A 508 64.31 -9.98 -52.18
C ASP A 508 65.55 -9.19 -51.72
N GLY A 509 65.78 -9.19 -50.41
CA GLY A 509 66.86 -8.47 -49.77
C GLY A 509 68.24 -9.18 -49.92
N VAL A 510 69.24 -8.54 -49.35
CA VAL A 510 70.61 -9.10 -49.25
C VAL A 510 70.96 -9.20 -47.77
N GLY A 511 71.44 -10.37 -47.39
CA GLY A 511 71.95 -10.64 -46.06
C GLY A 511 73.42 -10.91 -45.99
N HIS A 512 74.01 -10.81 -44.79
CA HIS A 512 75.42 -11.08 -44.57
C HIS A 512 75.62 -11.93 -43.32
N LEU A 513 76.61 -12.83 -43.33
CA LEU A 513 77.00 -13.55 -42.14
C LEU A 513 77.62 -12.61 -41.11
N THR A 514 77.27 -12.77 -39.86
CA THR A 514 78.02 -12.16 -38.76
C THR A 514 79.30 -12.95 -38.50
N LYS A 515 80.31 -12.34 -37.89
CA LYS A 515 81.56 -12.96 -37.55
C LYS A 515 81.42 -14.29 -36.80
N ASN A 516 80.39 -14.39 -35.95
CA ASN A 516 80.12 -15.57 -35.13
C ASN A 516 79.35 -16.68 -35.89
N GLN A 517 78.80 -16.36 -37.07
CA GLN A 517 78.10 -17.31 -37.94
C GLN A 517 79.00 -17.96 -38.96
N ILE A 518 80.20 -17.43 -39.16
CA ILE A 518 81.18 -18.02 -40.11
C ILE A 518 81.77 -19.26 -39.47
N ALA A 519 81.57 -20.42 -40.13
CA ALA A 519 82.08 -21.68 -39.65
C ALA A 519 83.64 -21.74 -39.83
N ALA A 520 84.32 -22.13 -38.78
CA ALA A 520 85.73 -22.49 -38.87
C ALA A 520 85.88 -23.93 -39.40
N ALA A 521 86.68 -24.16 -40.37
CA ALA A 521 86.93 -25.48 -40.93
C ALA A 521 88.27 -26.06 -40.45
N THR A 522 88.27 -27.32 -40.05
CA THR A 522 89.47 -28.04 -39.57
C THR A 522 89.68 -29.33 -40.37
N ALA A 523 90.90 -29.54 -40.90
CA ALA A 523 91.24 -30.74 -41.65
C ALA A 523 91.21 -31.99 -40.77
N ASN A 524 90.71 -33.10 -41.32
CA ASN A 524 90.82 -34.41 -40.68
C ASN A 524 92.25 -34.88 -40.65
N THR A 525 92.57 -35.77 -39.71
CA THR A 525 93.89 -36.37 -39.65
C THR A 525 94.29 -37.00 -40.99
N GLY A 526 95.46 -36.60 -41.57
CA GLY A 526 95.90 -37.02 -42.86
C GLY A 526 95.65 -36.05 -44.03
N TYR A 527 95.04 -34.87 -43.71
CA TYR A 527 94.79 -33.79 -44.66
C TYR A 527 95.48 -32.49 -44.21
N ASP A 528 95.83 -31.66 -45.17
CA ASP A 528 96.59 -30.44 -44.92
C ASP A 528 95.65 -29.27 -44.63
N GLN A 529 95.76 -28.69 -43.42
CA GLN A 529 94.98 -27.53 -42.99
C GLN A 529 95.24 -26.29 -43.86
N SER A 530 96.45 -26.15 -44.41
CA SER A 530 96.84 -25.02 -45.27
C SER A 530 96.21 -25.08 -46.67
N SER A 531 95.70 -26.26 -47.06
CA SER A 531 95.02 -26.48 -48.33
C SER A 531 93.55 -26.09 -48.35
N LEU A 532 93.06 -25.50 -47.26
CA LEU A 532 91.67 -25.09 -47.16
C LEU A 532 91.26 -24.23 -48.36
N SER A 533 90.22 -24.67 -49.02
CA SER A 533 89.51 -23.90 -50.04
C SER A 533 87.98 -23.98 -49.79
N TRP A 534 87.30 -22.92 -50.03
CA TRP A 534 85.86 -22.86 -49.90
C TRP A 534 85.13 -22.73 -51.24
N THR A 535 84.08 -23.42 -51.46
CA THR A 535 83.15 -23.29 -52.60
C THR A 535 81.77 -22.88 -52.10
N PRO A 536 81.09 -21.86 -52.70
CA PRO A 536 81.42 -21.10 -53.92
C PRO A 536 82.52 -20.02 -53.75
N GLY A 537 82.90 -19.71 -52.55
CA GLY A 537 83.94 -18.75 -52.15
C GLY A 537 84.12 -18.76 -50.66
N GLU A 538 85.14 -18.06 -50.10
CA GLU A 538 85.32 -17.98 -48.66
C GLU A 538 84.12 -17.25 -47.96
N PRO A 539 83.44 -17.86 -46.95
CA PRO A 539 82.38 -17.20 -46.20
C PRO A 539 82.96 -16.04 -45.41
N THR A 540 82.58 -14.83 -45.78
CA THR A 540 82.98 -13.57 -45.11
C THR A 540 81.80 -12.76 -44.70
N ILE A 541 81.99 -11.76 -43.80
CA ILE A 541 80.96 -10.81 -43.37
C ILE A 541 80.49 -9.86 -44.49
N THR A 542 81.13 -9.88 -45.63
CA THR A 542 80.85 -9.08 -46.84
C THR A 542 80.34 -9.92 -48.00
N TYR A 543 80.13 -11.22 -47.80
CA TYR A 543 79.59 -12.09 -48.84
C TYR A 543 78.08 -11.89 -48.95
N ASP A 544 77.63 -11.47 -50.15
CA ASP A 544 76.20 -11.23 -50.40
C ASP A 544 75.43 -12.55 -50.46
N ILE A 545 74.49 -12.72 -49.54
CA ILE A 545 73.60 -13.86 -49.43
C ILE A 545 72.21 -13.40 -49.88
N THR A 546 71.72 -13.96 -50.97
CA THR A 546 70.42 -13.64 -51.57
C THR A 546 69.49 -14.83 -51.61
N GLY A 547 69.87 -15.96 -51.04
CA GLY A 547 69.12 -17.20 -51.00
C GLY A 547 69.85 -18.29 -50.24
N GLU A 548 69.21 -19.44 -50.09
CA GLU A 548 69.83 -20.60 -49.46
C GLU A 548 71.08 -20.99 -50.21
N MET A 549 72.16 -21.28 -49.48
CA MET A 549 73.42 -21.70 -50.04
C MET A 549 74.22 -22.56 -49.08
N THR A 550 75.25 -23.33 -49.67
CA THR A 550 76.13 -24.14 -48.87
C THR A 550 77.60 -23.75 -49.17
N PHE A 551 78.30 -23.38 -48.13
CA PHE A 551 79.74 -23.22 -48.18
C PHE A 551 80.41 -24.56 -47.86
N THR A 552 81.19 -25.09 -48.78
CA THR A 552 81.91 -26.37 -48.59
C THR A 552 83.40 -26.12 -48.47
N ALA A 553 83.95 -26.42 -47.31
CA ALA A 553 85.39 -26.45 -47.07
C ALA A 553 86.03 -27.76 -47.64
N THR A 554 87.08 -27.69 -48.41
CA THR A 554 87.73 -28.85 -48.94
C THR A 554 89.21 -28.85 -48.54
N PHE A 555 89.68 -29.99 -48.07
CA PHE A 555 91.10 -30.21 -47.72
C PHE A 555 91.67 -31.29 -48.58
N THR A 556 92.96 -31.14 -49.01
CA THR A 556 93.70 -32.13 -49.77
C THR A 556 94.55 -33.01 -48.84
N ALA A 557 94.79 -34.27 -49.23
CA ALA A 557 95.55 -35.20 -48.41
C ALA A 557 97.03 -34.74 -48.23
N THR A 558 97.53 -34.83 -47.02
CA THR A 558 98.99 -34.64 -46.78
C THR A 558 99.76 -35.71 -47.45
N PRO A 559 100.88 -35.41 -48.27
CA PRO A 559 101.71 -36.43 -48.86
C PRO A 559 102.34 -37.32 -47.79
N ALA A 560 102.33 -38.64 -48.01
CA ALA A 560 102.84 -39.62 -47.05
C ALA A 560 104.35 -39.48 -46.86
N PRO A 561 104.95 -39.46 -45.68
CA PRO A 561 106.37 -39.59 -45.43
C PRO A 561 106.84 -41.02 -45.68
N ALA A 562 108.10 -41.17 -46.31
CA ALA A 562 108.76 -42.44 -46.62
C ALA A 562 109.06 -43.25 -45.34
N PRO A 563 109.12 -44.60 -45.44
CA PRO A 563 109.16 -45.50 -44.28
C PRO A 563 110.56 -45.61 -43.65
N ALA A 564 110.70 -45.76 -42.37
CA ALA A 564 111.86 -46.10 -41.58
C ALA A 564 111.56 -47.31 -40.66
N PRO A 565 112.63 -48.14 -40.34
CA PRO A 565 112.49 -49.59 -40.16
C PRO A 565 112.09 -50.06 -38.75
N THR A 566 111.69 -51.32 -38.77
CA THR A 566 111.28 -52.27 -37.69
C THR A 566 112.28 -52.43 -36.52
N GLU A 567 111.98 -52.76 -35.32
CA GLU A 567 111.59 -53.95 -34.57
C GLU A 567 111.87 -53.77 -33.03
N PRO A 568 111.67 -54.71 -32.13
CA PRO A 568 110.55 -55.61 -31.91
C PRO A 568 110.10 -55.79 -30.42
N THR A 569 109.05 -56.45 -30.29
CA THR A 569 108.62 -57.44 -29.23
C THR A 569 108.70 -57.10 -27.72
N THR A 570 107.95 -57.52 -26.84
CA THR A 570 106.99 -58.61 -26.61
C THR A 570 106.20 -58.35 -25.26
N PRO A 571 105.31 -59.25 -24.88
CA PRO A 571 104.03 -58.99 -24.24
C PRO A 571 103.96 -59.51 -22.77
N PRO A 572 102.99 -60.02 -22.20
CA PRO A 572 101.68 -59.48 -21.79
C PRO A 572 101.41 -59.64 -20.27
N ALA A 573 100.39 -59.16 -19.74
CA ALA A 573 99.66 -59.82 -18.62
C ALA A 573 98.26 -59.29 -18.38
N ARG A 574 97.43 -60.21 -18.32
CA ARG A 574 96.01 -60.29 -18.03
C ARG A 574 95.80 -60.31 -16.52
N PRO A 575 94.61 -60.44 -16.08
CA PRO A 575 93.44 -59.54 -15.84
C PRO A 575 93.03 -59.51 -14.32
N THR A 576 92.09 -58.75 -13.96
CA THR A 576 91.11 -59.20 -12.94
C THR A 576 89.89 -58.30 -12.92
N ARG A 577 88.79 -58.97 -12.96
CA ARG A 577 87.44 -58.62 -12.64
C ARG A 577 87.27 -58.88 -11.12
N PRO A 578 86.17 -58.63 -10.41
CA PRO A 578 84.91 -57.87 -10.61
C PRO A 578 84.54 -57.09 -9.34
N THR A 579 83.52 -56.44 -9.33
CA THR A 579 82.29 -56.73 -8.53
C THR A 579 81.43 -55.46 -8.33
N THR A 580 80.24 -55.62 -8.79
CA THR A 580 78.95 -55.27 -8.21
C THR A 580 78.87 -54.24 -7.12
N ARG A 581 78.05 -53.27 -7.29
CA ARG A 581 76.81 -53.25 -6.49
C ARG A 581 75.89 -52.12 -6.93
N THR A 582 74.63 -52.55 -7.18
CA THR A 582 73.39 -51.85 -7.29
C THR A 582 73.10 -50.95 -6.10
N THR A 583 72.71 -49.78 -6.32
CA THR A 583 71.66 -49.11 -5.45
C THR A 583 70.89 -48.15 -6.29
N VAL A 584 69.60 -48.40 -6.32
CA VAL A 584 68.56 -47.52 -6.77
C VAL A 584 68.28 -46.50 -5.63
N PRO A 585 68.02 -45.29 -5.92
CA PRO A 585 67.15 -44.52 -5.09
C PRO A 585 65.88 -44.07 -5.85
N THR A 586 64.79 -44.48 -5.28
CA THR A 586 63.45 -43.97 -5.47
C THR A 586 63.41 -42.44 -5.35
N GLY A 587 63.02 -41.78 -6.39
CA GLY A 587 62.66 -40.37 -6.35
C GLY A 587 61.16 -40.21 -6.39
N ASN A 588 60.70 -39.67 -5.32
CA ASN A 588 59.29 -39.33 -5.07
C ASN A 588 58.86 -38.17 -5.96
N ALA A 589 57.84 -38.36 -6.76
CA ALA A 589 57.17 -37.29 -7.46
C ALA A 589 56.15 -36.67 -6.49
N THR A 590 56.38 -35.48 -6.06
CA THR A 590 55.43 -34.66 -5.32
C THR A 590 54.41 -34.08 -6.30
N VAL A 591 53.15 -34.52 -6.13
CA VAL A 591 52.00 -33.89 -6.74
C VAL A 591 51.71 -32.62 -5.94
N GLU A 592 51.73 -31.44 -6.58
CA GLU A 592 51.29 -30.19 -5.97
C GLU A 592 49.78 -30.22 -5.75
N ASN A 593 49.41 -30.03 -4.48
CA ASN A 593 48.02 -29.92 -4.01
C ASN A 593 47.37 -28.65 -4.55
N VAL A 594 46.23 -28.82 -5.19
CA VAL A 594 45.23 -27.75 -5.39
C VAL A 594 44.68 -27.38 -4.02
N VAL A 595 44.98 -26.16 -3.55
CA VAL A 595 44.48 -25.63 -2.29
C VAL A 595 43.02 -25.21 -2.48
N THR A 596 42.10 -25.98 -1.94
CA THR A 596 40.75 -25.50 -1.63
C THR A 596 40.82 -24.50 -0.48
N PRO A 597 40.04 -23.39 -0.52
CA PRO A 597 40.00 -22.40 0.59
C PRO A 597 39.49 -23.06 1.87
N SER A 598 40.17 -22.80 2.97
CA SER A 598 39.82 -23.33 4.28
C SER A 598 38.44 -22.79 4.76
N GLU A 599 37.69 -23.60 5.49
CA GLU A 599 36.41 -23.27 6.09
C GLU A 599 36.46 -21.96 6.92
N GLU A 600 37.60 -21.62 7.48
CA GLU A 600 37.86 -20.43 8.28
C GLU A 600 37.66 -19.12 7.49
N LYS A 601 37.96 -19.08 6.19
CA LYS A 601 37.70 -17.90 5.33
C LYS A 601 36.25 -17.74 4.92
N VAL A 602 35.48 -18.81 4.93
CA VAL A 602 34.05 -18.78 4.64
C VAL A 602 33.27 -18.28 5.86
N GLU A 603 33.71 -18.64 7.07
CA GLU A 603 33.11 -18.14 8.32
C GLU A 603 33.42 -16.65 8.55
N GLU A 604 34.62 -16.18 8.20
CA GLU A 604 34.99 -14.77 8.33
C GLU A 604 34.17 -13.86 7.39
N LYS A 605 33.91 -14.30 6.15
CA LYS A 605 33.00 -13.59 5.23
C LYS A 605 31.53 -13.67 5.62
N ALA A 606 31.09 -14.77 6.23
CA ALA A 606 29.74 -14.91 6.74
C ALA A 606 29.51 -14.02 7.99
N ALA A 607 30.54 -13.82 8.80
CA ALA A 607 30.51 -12.90 9.95
C ALA A 607 30.46 -11.43 9.50
N GLU A 608 31.21 -11.07 8.46
CA GLU A 608 31.22 -9.72 7.86
C GLU A 608 29.85 -9.34 7.24
N ILE A 609 29.20 -10.31 6.60
CA ILE A 609 27.84 -10.12 6.05
C ILE A 609 26.79 -9.99 7.16
N LYS A 610 26.95 -10.71 8.28
CA LYS A 610 26.07 -10.58 9.45
C LYS A 610 26.23 -9.25 10.18
N GLU A 611 27.40 -8.65 10.14
CA GLU A 611 27.66 -7.36 10.79
C GLU A 611 27.14 -6.18 9.96
N VAL A 612 27.19 -6.27 8.63
CA VAL A 612 26.60 -5.29 7.71
C VAL A 612 25.05 -5.31 7.77
N LEU A 613 24.46 -6.48 8.02
CA LEU A 613 22.98 -6.61 8.15
C LEU A 613 22.44 -6.22 9.52
N LYS A 614 23.31 -6.02 10.54
CA LYS A 614 22.92 -5.57 11.88
C LYS A 614 22.91 -4.05 12.07
N SER A 615 23.41 -3.30 11.10
CA SER A 615 23.48 -1.84 11.18
C SER A 615 22.24 -1.10 10.70
N ASP A 616 21.21 -1.81 10.19
CA ASP A 616 19.90 -1.25 9.83
C ASP A 616 18.80 -2.01 10.57
N ASP A 617 18.67 -1.71 11.86
CA ASP A 617 17.50 -2.10 12.64
C ASP A 617 16.29 -1.31 12.15
N ASP A 618 15.44 -1.90 11.36
CA ASP A 618 13.98 -1.77 11.31
C ASP A 618 13.31 -2.20 9.98
N LYS A 619 14.03 -2.81 9.03
CA LYS A 619 13.40 -3.07 7.72
C LYS A 619 13.45 -4.48 7.15
N VAL A 620 14.00 -5.50 7.79
CA VAL A 620 13.99 -6.84 7.20
C VAL A 620 13.83 -7.99 8.22
N PRO A 621 12.62 -8.29 8.70
CA PRO A 621 12.37 -9.53 9.46
C PRO A 621 12.39 -10.80 8.57
N VAL A 622 12.16 -10.68 7.25
CA VAL A 622 11.96 -11.84 6.35
C VAL A 622 13.28 -12.40 5.80
N ALA A 623 14.32 -11.58 5.70
CA ALA A 623 15.62 -12.04 5.18
C ALA A 623 16.40 -12.90 6.19
N ASN A 624 16.26 -12.65 7.49
CA ASN A 624 16.94 -13.43 8.52
C ASN A 624 16.36 -14.84 8.68
N GLN A 625 15.06 -15.01 8.48
CA GLN A 625 14.41 -16.33 8.57
C GLN A 625 14.80 -17.26 7.41
N LYS A 626 14.97 -16.71 6.21
CA LYS A 626 15.45 -17.48 5.04
C LYS A 626 16.93 -17.87 5.11
N LEU A 627 17.75 -17.09 5.81
CA LEU A 627 19.18 -17.40 5.95
C LEU A 627 19.41 -18.48 7.03
N ASP A 628 18.63 -18.44 8.10
CA ASP A 628 18.70 -19.47 9.16
C ASP A 628 18.18 -20.83 8.67
N ASP A 629 17.17 -20.85 7.81
CA ASP A 629 16.66 -22.07 7.16
C ASP A 629 17.66 -22.70 6.17
N LEU A 630 18.55 -21.90 5.57
CA LEU A 630 19.61 -22.38 4.68
C LEU A 630 20.83 -22.95 5.43
N TYR A 631 21.05 -22.54 6.69
CA TYR A 631 22.21 -22.96 7.48
C TYR A 631 21.91 -24.01 8.55
N SER A 632 20.65 -24.25 8.89
CA SER A 632 20.26 -25.19 9.96
C SER A 632 20.25 -26.66 9.56
N GLY A 633 20.53 -27.02 8.33
CA GLY A 633 20.69 -28.41 7.88
C GLY A 633 19.43 -29.28 7.98
N ASP A 634 18.28 -28.71 8.34
CA ASP A 634 17.00 -29.39 8.44
C ASP A 634 16.07 -29.07 7.26
N ALA A 635 16.54 -29.32 6.06
CA ALA A 635 15.68 -29.41 4.88
C ALA A 635 14.91 -30.73 4.94
N LYS A 636 13.83 -30.76 5.71
CA LYS A 636 12.83 -31.81 5.55
C LYS A 636 12.10 -31.60 4.24
N LYS A 637 12.20 -32.67 3.43
CA LYS A 637 11.30 -32.93 2.31
C LYS A 637 9.87 -32.65 2.76
N ASP A 638 9.22 -31.77 2.06
CA ASP A 638 7.82 -31.77 1.66
C ASP A 638 7.42 -30.34 1.31
N ASN A 639 7.55 -30.05 0.03
CA ASN A 639 6.78 -28.94 -0.54
C ASN A 639 6.30 -29.35 -1.94
N PRO A 640 5.01 -29.51 -2.14
CA PRO A 640 4.48 -29.65 -3.49
C PRO A 640 4.43 -28.27 -4.15
N VAL A 641 4.87 -28.28 -5.37
CA VAL A 641 4.77 -27.22 -6.38
C VAL A 641 3.34 -26.70 -6.49
N ILE A 642 3.17 -25.43 -6.36
CA ILE A 642 2.26 -24.64 -7.19
C ILE A 642 2.97 -23.33 -7.53
#